data_be62ce8f00431130d4c857283fcfcce7
#
_entry.id   be62ce8f00431130d4c857283fcfcce7
#
_cell.length_a   1.000
_cell.length_b   1.000
_cell.length_c   1.000
_cell.angle_alpha   90.00
_cell.angle_beta   90.00
_cell.angle_gamma   90.00
#
_symmetry.space_group_name_H-M   'P 1'
#
loop_
_entity.id
_entity.type
_entity.pdbx_description
1 polymer ?
#
loop_
_entity_poly.entity_id
_entity_poly.type
_entity_poly.pdbx_seq_one_letter_code
_entity_poly.pdbx_strand_id
1 'polypeptide(L)'
;MRRRLAGAAACAMLVLVAGPVYAAPTRYEAESATCDGTIDSNHAGFSGTGFCNGNNAVGAALTFTVNASAAGSATLGIRYANGTTTDRPATVNGTAVGFPGTGGWTTWVTNTVTLQVTAGSNTITISPTTASGLANIDYLDFEVGTVQPPAGKQMEDLNRGLISLRSGNGNFVSWRMLGTEPSSVSYRLYRGSTLVATQSHTNFYDNGAAAGSAYTVRAVVNGVEGPASEPALQIGSSGYLDVPIQVPAAGPDYTYSANDASVGDMDGDGQYEIVVKWDPSNARDNSQAGVTGNVYVDAYRLNGQRLWRIDLGRNIRAGAHYTQFQVYDYDGDGRAEVAMKTADATVSGTGQVIGNGSANHRNADGYILTGPEYLTMFDGLTGAIRSTVNYVPARGNVASWGDSYGNRVDRFLAATAYVDGQRPSLIMARGYYTRAVIAAWDFRNGTLTQRWVYDSGNSGGAYGQGNHNLSVADVDNDGRDEIIYGAATINDNGSLLYSTGLGHGDAMHVSDFVPSRAGQEVWTIHESGSSPGADLHDARTGQVIFQRPNNGGSEGPGRGVAGDIYAGNAGAEFWGAGTNMGNLYNASGGSVGRNPSSANFVIWWDADPVRELLDQTRIDKYGTGGDTRLLTGSGVASNNGTKATPALSGDIFGDWREEVIWRTTDSRALRIYTTPTPTTTRIFTLAHDPQYRVALAWQNTAYNQPPHPSFFIGNGMSTPPQPHIYVR
;
A
#
# COMPACT_ATOMS: atom_id res chain seq x y z
N MET A 1 66.91 17.65 17.68
CA MET A 1 65.85 16.71 17.98
C MET A 1 64.87 16.67 16.80
N ARG A 2 64.97 15.66 15.96
CA ARG A 2 64.12 15.49 14.77
C ARG A 2 62.92 14.60 15.18
N ARG A 3 61.69 15.12 15.10
CA ARG A 3 60.46 14.32 15.20
C ARG A 3 60.10 13.80 13.80
N ARG A 4 59.99 12.48 13.67
CA ARG A 4 59.46 11.80 12.47
C ARG A 4 57.93 11.79 12.57
N LEU A 5 57.27 12.32 11.51
CA LEU A 5 55.84 12.05 11.29
C LEU A 5 55.74 10.70 10.57
N ALA A 6 54.95 9.82 11.13
CA ALA A 6 54.51 8.60 10.46
C ALA A 6 53.17 8.90 9.79
N GLY A 7 53.14 8.84 8.45
CA GLY A 7 51.91 8.91 7.69
C GLY A 7 51.28 7.54 7.62
N ALA A 8 50.03 7.44 8.07
CA ALA A 8 49.18 6.26 7.85
C ALA A 8 48.54 6.38 6.46
N ALA A 9 48.89 5.46 5.57
CA ALA A 9 48.20 5.30 4.28
C ALA A 9 46.91 4.52 4.51
N ALA A 10 45.78 5.18 4.33
CA ALA A 10 44.47 4.52 4.26
C ALA A 10 44.33 3.85 2.89
N CYS A 11 44.29 2.52 2.89
CA CYS A 11 44.00 1.73 1.70
C CYS A 11 42.47 1.72 1.51
N ALA A 12 41.96 2.51 0.56
CA ALA A 12 40.55 2.46 0.16
C ALA A 12 40.33 1.17 -0.64
N MET A 13 39.66 0.18 -0.05
CA MET A 13 39.15 -0.97 -0.80
C MET A 13 37.98 -0.48 -1.68
N LEU A 14 38.23 -0.45 -2.99
CA LEU A 14 37.17 -0.27 -3.98
C LEU A 14 36.38 -1.59 -4.05
N VAL A 15 35.22 -1.65 -3.44
CA VAL A 15 34.28 -2.76 -3.65
C VAL A 15 33.64 -2.51 -5.03
N LEU A 16 34.12 -3.23 -6.02
CA LEU A 16 33.43 -3.34 -7.31
C LEU A 16 32.15 -4.14 -7.06
N VAL A 17 31.03 -3.47 -7.02
CA VAL A 17 29.71 -4.12 -7.14
C VAL A 17 29.63 -4.61 -8.59
N ALA A 18 29.77 -5.92 -8.78
CA ALA A 18 29.52 -6.55 -10.08
C ALA A 18 28.03 -6.35 -10.40
N GLY A 19 27.72 -5.59 -11.42
CA GLY A 19 26.38 -5.53 -11.99
C GLY A 19 25.93 -6.91 -12.45
N PRO A 20 24.61 -7.16 -12.60
CA PRO A 20 24.09 -8.45 -13.01
C PRO A 20 24.72 -8.85 -14.35
N VAL A 21 25.41 -9.99 -14.36
CA VAL A 21 25.90 -10.62 -15.58
C VAL A 21 24.69 -11.31 -16.21
N TYR A 22 24.11 -10.71 -17.23
CA TYR A 22 23.12 -11.39 -18.06
C TYR A 22 23.82 -12.54 -18.78
N ALA A 23 23.32 -13.76 -18.61
CA ALA A 23 23.74 -14.88 -19.43
C ALA A 23 23.33 -14.57 -20.89
N ALA A 24 24.23 -14.77 -21.84
CA ALA A 24 23.87 -14.61 -23.24
C ALA A 24 22.77 -15.62 -23.64
N PRO A 25 21.82 -15.29 -24.50
CA PRO A 25 20.79 -16.21 -24.94
C PRO A 25 21.43 -17.46 -25.56
N THR A 26 20.80 -18.62 -25.31
CA THR A 26 21.26 -19.88 -25.92
C THR A 26 20.75 -19.97 -27.34
N ARG A 27 21.67 -20.15 -28.28
CA ARG A 27 21.35 -20.26 -29.71
C ARG A 27 21.05 -21.70 -30.10
N TYR A 28 19.98 -21.87 -30.88
CA TYR A 28 19.55 -23.11 -31.51
C TYR A 28 19.48 -22.88 -33.02
N GLU A 29 20.41 -23.45 -33.75
CA GLU A 29 20.50 -23.30 -35.22
C GLU A 29 19.39 -24.12 -35.91
N ALA A 30 18.79 -23.55 -36.98
CA ALA A 30 17.64 -24.16 -37.68
C ALA A 30 18.01 -25.43 -38.42
N GLU A 31 19.25 -25.57 -38.84
CA GLU A 31 19.73 -26.81 -39.48
C GLU A 31 19.82 -28.01 -38.48
N SER A 32 19.77 -27.75 -37.19
CA SER A 32 19.72 -28.75 -36.13
C SER A 32 18.30 -29.06 -35.66
N ALA A 33 17.32 -28.29 -36.13
CA ALA A 33 15.90 -28.42 -35.82
C ALA A 33 15.17 -29.31 -36.82
N THR A 34 13.90 -29.66 -36.53
CA THR A 34 13.05 -30.38 -37.48
C THR A 34 12.40 -29.39 -38.45
N CYS A 35 12.87 -29.32 -39.68
CA CYS A 35 12.39 -28.42 -40.73
C CYS A 35 11.48 -29.17 -41.72
N ASP A 36 10.21 -28.78 -41.85
CA ASP A 36 9.34 -29.25 -42.88
C ASP A 36 9.61 -28.47 -44.19
N GLY A 37 10.68 -28.85 -44.86
CA GLY A 37 11.26 -28.20 -46.03
C GLY A 37 12.68 -28.70 -46.30
N THR A 38 13.58 -27.80 -46.66
CA THR A 38 14.99 -28.07 -46.91
C THR A 38 15.89 -27.22 -46.00
N ILE A 39 17.06 -27.75 -45.69
CA ILE A 39 18.15 -26.95 -45.11
C ILE A 39 19.00 -26.45 -46.28
N ASP A 40 18.93 -25.15 -46.50
CA ASP A 40 19.62 -24.49 -47.62
C ASP A 40 20.77 -23.62 -47.15
N SER A 41 21.72 -23.33 -48.05
CA SER A 41 22.89 -22.45 -47.78
C SER A 41 23.17 -21.48 -48.94
N ASN A 42 22.17 -21.29 -49.84
CA ASN A 42 22.31 -20.53 -51.06
C ASN A 42 22.10 -19.00 -50.90
N HIS A 43 21.79 -18.51 -49.72
CA HIS A 43 21.60 -17.08 -49.38
C HIS A 43 22.61 -16.67 -48.30
N ALA A 44 23.63 -15.86 -48.67
CA ALA A 44 24.68 -15.47 -47.76
C ALA A 44 24.19 -14.70 -46.54
N GLY A 45 24.91 -14.79 -45.40
CA GLY A 45 24.67 -14.05 -44.17
C GLY A 45 23.96 -14.83 -43.07
N PHE A 46 23.63 -16.10 -43.26
CA PHE A 46 23.17 -17.00 -42.22
C PHE A 46 24.30 -17.42 -41.26
N SER A 47 23.95 -17.95 -40.09
CA SER A 47 24.90 -18.55 -39.14
C SER A 47 24.92 -20.08 -39.29
N GLY A 48 25.88 -20.75 -38.62
CA GLY A 48 25.99 -22.21 -38.70
C GLY A 48 26.33 -22.72 -40.09
N THR A 49 25.63 -23.81 -40.51
CA THR A 49 25.87 -24.50 -41.79
C THR A 49 24.73 -24.29 -42.81
N GLY A 50 23.63 -23.67 -42.42
CA GLY A 50 22.47 -23.43 -43.28
C GLY A 50 21.32 -22.80 -42.54
N PHE A 51 20.17 -22.71 -43.20
CA PHE A 51 18.92 -22.20 -42.68
C PHE A 51 17.73 -23.07 -43.13
N CYS A 52 16.64 -23.06 -42.39
CA CYS A 52 15.42 -23.75 -42.81
C CYS A 52 14.68 -22.93 -43.87
N ASN A 53 14.51 -23.50 -45.05
CA ASN A 53 13.63 -23.04 -46.11
C ASN A 53 12.38 -23.94 -46.07
N GLY A 54 11.37 -23.54 -45.30
CA GLY A 54 10.15 -24.30 -45.10
C GLY A 54 9.30 -24.42 -46.38
N ASN A 55 8.55 -25.51 -46.51
CA ASN A 55 7.61 -25.69 -47.61
C ASN A 55 6.57 -24.55 -47.66
N ASN A 56 6.25 -24.08 -48.86
CA ASN A 56 5.23 -23.05 -49.06
C ASN A 56 3.82 -23.65 -48.91
N ALA A 57 3.45 -24.01 -47.68
CA ALA A 57 2.15 -24.57 -47.34
C ALA A 57 1.72 -24.17 -45.92
N VAL A 58 0.44 -24.06 -45.70
CA VAL A 58 -0.11 -23.87 -44.34
C VAL A 58 0.29 -25.06 -43.47
N GLY A 59 0.82 -24.81 -42.27
CA GLY A 59 1.19 -25.86 -41.33
C GLY A 59 2.57 -26.49 -41.56
N ALA A 60 3.30 -26.11 -42.61
CA ALA A 60 4.70 -26.56 -42.82
C ALA A 60 5.58 -25.96 -41.72
N ALA A 61 5.92 -26.73 -40.69
CA ALA A 61 6.46 -26.23 -39.45
C ALA A 61 8.01 -26.36 -39.36
N LEU A 62 8.60 -25.48 -38.61
CA LEU A 62 9.95 -25.61 -38.07
C LEU A 62 9.86 -25.81 -36.54
N THR A 63 10.45 -26.89 -36.03
CA THR A 63 10.33 -27.27 -34.62
C THR A 63 11.69 -27.39 -33.97
N PHE A 64 11.93 -26.59 -32.93
CA PHE A 64 13.11 -26.63 -32.07
C PHE A 64 12.80 -27.38 -30.78
N THR A 65 13.79 -28.12 -30.27
CA THR A 65 13.78 -28.59 -28.87
C THR A 65 14.76 -27.74 -28.07
N VAL A 66 14.22 -26.98 -27.10
CA VAL A 66 15.01 -26.06 -26.28
C VAL A 66 14.98 -26.51 -24.81
N ASN A 67 16.02 -26.19 -24.04
CA ASN A 67 16.06 -26.50 -22.62
C ASN A 67 15.98 -25.24 -21.77
N ALA A 68 14.91 -25.14 -20.97
CA ALA A 68 14.70 -24.02 -20.05
C ALA A 68 15.27 -24.34 -18.67
N SER A 69 16.09 -23.44 -18.13
CA SER A 69 16.69 -23.60 -16.79
C SER A 69 15.64 -23.52 -15.67
N ALA A 70 14.50 -22.87 -15.89
CA ALA A 70 13.38 -22.73 -14.97
C ALA A 70 12.07 -22.59 -15.76
N ALA A 71 10.93 -22.79 -15.10
CA ALA A 71 9.62 -22.42 -15.66
C ALA A 71 9.46 -20.89 -15.64
N GLY A 72 8.76 -20.32 -16.61
CA GLY A 72 8.50 -18.89 -16.67
C GLY A 72 8.41 -18.33 -18.09
N SER A 73 8.52 -17.02 -18.22
CA SER A 73 8.50 -16.33 -19.51
C SER A 73 9.83 -16.47 -20.22
N ALA A 74 9.83 -16.93 -21.47
CA ALA A 74 11.02 -16.99 -22.32
C ALA A 74 10.89 -16.02 -23.50
N THR A 75 11.97 -15.29 -23.77
CA THR A 75 12.11 -14.45 -24.96
C THR A 75 12.80 -15.24 -26.05
N LEU A 76 12.18 -15.29 -27.22
CA LEU A 76 12.66 -15.96 -28.40
C LEU A 76 13.05 -14.92 -29.45
N GLY A 77 14.32 -14.84 -29.79
CA GLY A 77 14.83 -14.05 -30.92
C GLY A 77 14.91 -14.94 -32.18
N ILE A 78 13.95 -14.82 -33.08
CA ILE A 78 13.90 -15.62 -34.32
C ILE A 78 14.56 -14.84 -35.44
N ARG A 79 15.73 -15.30 -35.90
CA ARG A 79 16.42 -14.68 -37.03
C ARG A 79 15.91 -15.23 -38.34
N TYR A 80 15.50 -14.35 -39.25
CA TYR A 80 14.87 -14.72 -40.51
C TYR A 80 15.27 -13.81 -41.67
N ALA A 81 15.06 -14.30 -42.89
CA ALA A 81 15.08 -13.50 -44.11
C ALA A 81 13.80 -13.75 -44.93
N ASN A 82 13.16 -12.68 -45.37
CA ASN A 82 12.01 -12.69 -46.26
C ASN A 82 12.27 -11.78 -47.45
N GLY A 83 12.70 -12.36 -48.57
CA GLY A 83 13.01 -11.62 -49.80
C GLY A 83 11.78 -11.11 -50.57
N THR A 84 10.57 -11.37 -50.07
CA THR A 84 9.33 -10.84 -50.66
C THR A 84 8.96 -9.49 -50.04
N THR A 85 8.01 -8.79 -50.66
CA THR A 85 7.51 -7.51 -50.14
C THR A 85 6.32 -7.69 -49.20
N THR A 86 5.80 -8.90 -49.05
CA THR A 86 4.64 -9.24 -48.22
C THR A 86 5.05 -9.94 -46.96
N ASP A 87 4.30 -9.74 -45.89
CA ASP A 87 4.48 -10.47 -44.64
C ASP A 87 4.23 -11.97 -44.84
N ARG A 88 4.95 -12.80 -44.10
CA ARG A 88 4.73 -14.25 -43.99
C ARG A 88 4.23 -14.59 -42.59
N PRO A 89 2.94 -14.43 -42.31
CA PRO A 89 2.40 -14.62 -40.98
C PRO A 89 2.46 -16.08 -40.54
N ALA A 90 2.80 -16.28 -39.26
CA ALA A 90 2.95 -17.58 -38.63
C ALA A 90 2.43 -17.57 -37.21
N THR A 91 2.48 -18.70 -36.52
CA THR A 91 2.34 -18.82 -35.09
C THR A 91 3.58 -19.45 -34.47
N VAL A 92 3.93 -19.05 -33.28
CA VAL A 92 4.95 -19.71 -32.42
C VAL A 92 4.21 -20.28 -31.21
N ASN A 93 4.10 -21.62 -31.16
CA ASN A 93 3.26 -22.33 -30.17
C ASN A 93 1.85 -21.71 -30.01
N GLY A 94 1.21 -21.30 -31.13
CA GLY A 94 -0.12 -20.67 -31.16
C GLY A 94 -0.11 -19.16 -31.02
N THR A 95 0.98 -18.52 -30.57
CA THR A 95 1.11 -17.06 -30.52
C THR A 95 1.38 -16.51 -31.91
N ALA A 96 0.56 -15.57 -32.38
CA ALA A 96 0.69 -14.97 -33.71
C ALA A 96 1.98 -14.16 -33.85
N VAL A 97 2.67 -14.31 -34.99
CA VAL A 97 3.89 -13.57 -35.32
C VAL A 97 3.92 -13.27 -36.82
N GLY A 98 4.40 -12.08 -37.20
CA GLY A 98 4.65 -11.73 -38.61
C GLY A 98 6.14 -11.84 -38.92
N PHE A 99 6.45 -12.18 -40.20
CA PHE A 99 7.80 -12.11 -40.77
C PHE A 99 7.79 -11.17 -41.99
N PRO A 100 7.76 -9.85 -41.75
CA PRO A 100 7.74 -8.84 -42.82
C PRO A 100 8.88 -9.00 -43.81
N GLY A 101 8.69 -8.46 -45.04
CA GLY A 101 9.77 -8.43 -46.04
C GLY A 101 11.02 -7.73 -45.54
N THR A 102 12.19 -8.34 -45.72
CA THR A 102 13.49 -7.82 -45.28
C THR A 102 14.27 -7.10 -46.36
N GLY A 103 13.67 -6.97 -47.58
CA GLY A 103 14.32 -6.35 -48.72
C GLY A 103 15.18 -7.30 -49.57
N GLY A 104 15.41 -8.53 -49.12
CA GLY A 104 16.16 -9.55 -49.85
C GLY A 104 16.39 -10.82 -49.03
N TRP A 105 16.62 -11.94 -49.75
CA TRP A 105 16.86 -13.24 -49.11
C TRP A 105 18.24 -13.33 -48.42
N THR A 106 19.09 -12.34 -48.61
CA THR A 106 20.39 -12.22 -47.92
C THR A 106 20.39 -11.16 -46.81
N THR A 107 19.23 -10.54 -46.57
CA THR A 107 19.05 -9.55 -45.51
C THR A 107 18.35 -10.22 -44.32
N TRP A 108 19.15 -10.51 -43.30
CA TRP A 108 18.70 -11.22 -42.09
C TRP A 108 18.38 -10.25 -40.97
N VAL A 109 17.22 -10.39 -40.36
CA VAL A 109 16.76 -9.60 -39.21
C VAL A 109 16.23 -10.52 -38.12
N THR A 110 16.12 -10.03 -36.89
CA THR A 110 15.56 -10.81 -35.76
C THR A 110 14.19 -10.26 -35.38
N ASN A 111 13.21 -11.13 -35.27
CA ASN A 111 11.92 -10.84 -34.66
C ASN A 111 11.84 -11.48 -33.28
N THR A 112 11.10 -10.86 -32.36
CA THR A 112 11.05 -11.28 -30.95
C THR A 112 9.65 -11.72 -30.57
N VAL A 113 9.54 -12.88 -29.89
CA VAL A 113 8.29 -13.45 -29.37
C VAL A 113 8.51 -13.87 -27.93
N THR A 114 7.52 -13.68 -27.08
CA THR A 114 7.54 -14.13 -25.67
C THR A 114 6.55 -15.27 -25.48
N LEU A 115 6.99 -16.35 -24.81
CA LEU A 115 6.16 -17.53 -24.51
C LEU A 115 6.37 -17.97 -23.05
N GLN A 116 5.38 -18.66 -22.48
CA GLN A 116 5.54 -19.39 -21.23
C GLN A 116 6.17 -20.77 -21.49
N VAL A 117 7.16 -21.14 -20.68
CA VAL A 117 7.88 -22.42 -20.76
C VAL A 117 7.90 -23.11 -19.40
N THR A 118 8.04 -24.44 -19.43
CA THR A 118 8.28 -25.25 -18.21
C THR A 118 9.77 -25.49 -18.02
N ALA A 119 10.20 -25.77 -16.78
CA ALA A 119 11.59 -26.17 -16.53
C ALA A 119 11.93 -27.45 -17.29
N GLY A 120 13.13 -27.54 -17.85
CA GLY A 120 13.60 -28.68 -18.66
C GLY A 120 13.28 -28.51 -20.16
N SER A 121 13.01 -29.62 -20.85
CA SER A 121 12.83 -29.65 -22.30
C SER A 121 11.49 -29.07 -22.72
N ASN A 122 11.50 -28.11 -23.67
CA ASN A 122 10.33 -27.50 -24.29
C ASN A 122 10.42 -27.63 -25.81
N THR A 123 9.27 -27.75 -26.45
CA THR A 123 9.15 -27.76 -27.91
C THR A 123 8.65 -26.39 -28.38
N ILE A 124 9.39 -25.74 -29.28
CA ILE A 124 9.02 -24.47 -29.90
C ILE A 124 8.73 -24.74 -31.38
N THR A 125 7.49 -24.58 -31.76
CA THR A 125 7.02 -24.84 -33.14
C THR A 125 6.61 -23.53 -33.80
N ILE A 126 7.23 -23.20 -34.94
CA ILE A 126 6.92 -22.06 -35.79
C ILE A 126 6.15 -22.61 -36.97
N SER A 127 4.87 -22.22 -37.13
CA SER A 127 3.96 -22.75 -38.17
C SER A 127 3.38 -21.62 -39.01
N PRO A 128 3.51 -21.63 -40.35
CA PRO A 128 2.92 -20.64 -41.22
C PRO A 128 1.40 -20.76 -41.24
N THR A 129 0.73 -19.61 -41.28
CA THR A 129 -0.75 -19.52 -41.33
C THR A 129 -1.28 -19.29 -42.74
N THR A 130 -0.41 -19.12 -43.74
CA THR A 130 -0.78 -18.90 -45.15
C THR A 130 -0.03 -19.85 -46.05
N ALA A 131 -0.51 -20.00 -47.28
CA ALA A 131 0.12 -20.82 -48.33
C ALA A 131 1.47 -20.26 -48.83
N SER A 132 1.88 -19.07 -48.39
CA SER A 132 3.19 -18.53 -48.68
C SER A 132 4.31 -19.24 -47.89
N GLY A 133 3.96 -20.04 -46.87
CA GLY A 133 4.93 -20.72 -46.02
C GLY A 133 5.67 -19.80 -45.06
N LEU A 134 6.71 -20.30 -44.40
CA LEU A 134 7.59 -19.53 -43.52
C LEU A 134 8.54 -18.64 -44.34
N ALA A 135 9.06 -17.60 -43.71
CA ALA A 135 10.33 -16.99 -44.11
C ALA A 135 11.48 -17.99 -43.96
N ASN A 136 12.63 -17.73 -44.58
CA ASN A 136 13.84 -18.49 -44.25
C ASN A 136 14.22 -18.22 -42.83
N ILE A 137 14.31 -19.26 -41.99
CA ILE A 137 14.68 -19.13 -40.57
C ILE A 137 16.12 -19.63 -40.37
N ASP A 138 16.97 -18.79 -39.77
CA ASP A 138 18.38 -19.07 -39.53
C ASP A 138 18.61 -19.74 -38.18
N TYR A 139 18.16 -19.09 -37.10
CA TYR A 139 18.27 -19.64 -35.76
C TYR A 139 17.19 -19.08 -34.82
N LEU A 140 17.08 -19.71 -33.67
CA LEU A 140 16.33 -19.27 -32.49
C LEU A 140 17.31 -18.95 -31.37
N ASP A 141 17.44 -17.71 -30.98
CA ASP A 141 18.05 -17.32 -29.71
C ASP A 141 17.00 -17.42 -28.62
N PHE A 142 17.25 -18.29 -27.64
CA PHE A 142 16.33 -18.61 -26.56
C PHE A 142 16.90 -18.11 -25.24
N GLU A 143 16.19 -17.23 -24.62
CA GLU A 143 16.50 -16.74 -23.27
C GLU A 143 15.27 -17.00 -22.40
N VAL A 144 15.40 -17.87 -21.42
CA VAL A 144 14.45 -17.84 -20.29
C VAL A 144 14.78 -16.57 -19.58
N GLY A 145 13.91 -15.60 -19.66
CA GLY A 145 13.92 -14.54 -18.69
C GLY A 145 13.94 -15.26 -17.36
N THR A 146 15.02 -15.12 -16.60
CA THR A 146 14.84 -15.18 -15.19
C THR A 146 13.82 -14.09 -14.94
N VAL A 147 12.54 -14.47 -14.74
CA VAL A 147 11.72 -13.71 -13.83
C VAL A 147 12.55 -13.83 -12.57
N GLN A 148 13.46 -12.87 -12.38
CA GLN A 148 13.88 -12.57 -11.04
C GLN A 148 12.55 -12.24 -10.39
N PRO A 149 12.10 -13.04 -9.40
CA PRO A 149 10.88 -12.68 -8.68
C PRO A 149 11.08 -11.21 -8.35
N PRO A 150 10.12 -10.32 -8.59
CA PRO A 150 10.31 -8.91 -8.36
C PRO A 150 11.00 -8.81 -7.02
N ALA A 151 12.18 -8.17 -6.98
CA ALA A 151 12.91 -8.00 -5.73
C ALA A 151 11.87 -7.46 -4.79
N GLY A 152 11.54 -8.16 -3.70
CA GLY A 152 10.32 -7.97 -2.94
C GLY A 152 10.09 -6.51 -2.59
N LYS A 153 8.90 -6.13 -2.20
CA LYS A 153 8.59 -4.74 -1.83
C LYS A 153 9.48 -4.32 -0.65
N GLN A 154 10.06 -3.12 -0.73
CA GLN A 154 10.86 -2.53 0.34
C GLN A 154 9.99 -2.27 1.56
N MET A 155 10.40 -2.74 2.73
CA MET A 155 9.71 -2.51 4.00
C MET A 155 10.70 -2.00 5.05
N GLU A 156 10.17 -1.42 6.12
CA GLU A 156 10.94 -0.99 7.29
C GLU A 156 11.56 -2.19 8.03
N ASP A 157 12.78 -2.04 8.55
CA ASP A 157 13.46 -3.05 9.39
C ASP A 157 12.95 -2.96 10.83
N LEU A 158 11.74 -3.47 11.06
CA LEU A 158 11.07 -3.37 12.34
C LEU A 158 11.77 -4.21 13.42
N ASN A 159 11.91 -3.65 14.61
CA ASN A 159 12.30 -4.38 15.80
C ASN A 159 11.17 -5.32 16.29
N ARG A 160 11.36 -6.01 17.41
CA ARG A 160 10.36 -6.97 17.93
C ARG A 160 9.06 -6.33 18.43
N GLY A 161 9.01 -5.00 18.57
CA GLY A 161 7.85 -4.33 19.15
C GLY A 161 7.46 -4.93 20.51
N LEU A 162 8.44 -5.41 21.27
CA LEU A 162 8.22 -6.18 22.48
C LEU A 162 7.59 -5.30 23.58
N ILE A 163 6.43 -5.72 24.07
CA ILE A 163 5.73 -5.06 25.17
C ILE A 163 5.60 -5.98 26.39
N SER A 164 5.47 -5.37 27.56
CA SER A 164 5.10 -6.03 28.81
C SER A 164 3.96 -5.26 29.47
N LEU A 165 2.75 -5.80 29.37
CA LEU A 165 1.53 -5.22 29.88
C LEU A 165 1.17 -5.86 31.23
N ARG A 166 1.05 -5.05 32.30
CA ARG A 166 0.61 -5.53 33.60
C ARG A 166 -0.84 -6.00 33.53
N SER A 167 -1.10 -7.27 33.80
CA SER A 167 -2.44 -7.86 33.81
C SER A 167 -2.61 -8.79 35.02
N GLY A 168 -3.62 -8.52 35.85
CA GLY A 168 -3.85 -9.30 37.09
C GLY A 168 -2.61 -9.35 37.99
N ASN A 169 -2.19 -10.56 38.38
CA ASN A 169 -1.01 -10.81 39.20
C ASN A 169 0.27 -11.11 38.39
N GLY A 170 0.23 -11.01 37.06
CA GLY A 170 1.35 -11.29 36.17
C GLY A 170 1.54 -10.19 35.11
N ASN A 171 2.36 -10.50 34.12
CA ASN A 171 2.59 -9.64 32.99
C ASN A 171 2.24 -10.40 31.70
N PHE A 172 1.43 -9.79 30.86
CA PHE A 172 1.23 -10.23 29.48
C PHE A 172 2.36 -9.66 28.62
N VAL A 173 3.12 -10.51 27.96
CA VAL A 173 4.26 -10.14 27.13
C VAL A 173 3.95 -10.52 25.69
N SER A 174 4.13 -9.61 24.76
CA SER A 174 3.76 -9.79 23.35
C SER A 174 4.84 -9.19 22.44
N TRP A 175 5.06 -9.78 21.25
CA TRP A 175 6.11 -9.38 20.31
C TRP A 175 5.75 -9.73 18.86
N ARG A 176 6.44 -9.11 17.91
CA ARG A 176 6.26 -9.35 16.47
C ARG A 176 6.91 -10.66 16.03
N MET A 177 6.20 -11.44 15.22
CA MET A 177 6.78 -12.32 14.21
C MET A 177 7.06 -11.47 12.96
N LEU A 178 8.30 -11.42 12.50
CA LEU A 178 8.65 -10.60 11.34
C LEU A 178 8.31 -11.33 10.03
N GLY A 179 7.86 -10.60 9.02
CA GLY A 179 7.56 -11.15 7.70
C GLY A 179 8.79 -11.72 6.96
N THR A 180 9.99 -11.36 7.41
CA THR A 180 11.27 -11.93 6.90
C THR A 180 11.65 -13.27 7.55
N GLU A 181 10.94 -13.69 8.59
CA GLU A 181 11.23 -14.94 9.29
C GLU A 181 10.54 -16.13 8.63
N PRO A 182 11.17 -17.33 8.64
CA PRO A 182 10.52 -18.52 8.12
C PRO A 182 9.31 -18.91 8.96
N SER A 183 8.31 -19.52 8.34
CA SER A 183 7.11 -19.99 9.04
C SER A 183 7.39 -20.97 10.20
N SER A 184 8.57 -21.58 10.25
CA SER A 184 9.02 -22.52 11.30
C SER A 184 9.66 -21.82 12.50
N VAL A 185 9.82 -20.47 12.52
CA VAL A 185 10.46 -19.76 13.63
C VAL A 185 9.72 -20.02 14.95
N SER A 186 10.50 -20.17 16.02
CA SER A 186 10.00 -20.19 17.41
C SER A 186 10.73 -19.16 18.25
N TYR A 187 10.30 -18.97 19.47
CA TYR A 187 10.80 -17.88 20.31
C TYR A 187 11.16 -18.37 21.71
N ARG A 188 12.22 -17.80 22.29
CA ARG A 188 12.57 -17.91 23.69
C ARG A 188 12.41 -16.57 24.37
N LEU A 189 11.52 -16.53 25.36
CA LEU A 189 11.27 -15.34 26.18
C LEU A 189 12.08 -15.44 27.45
N TYR A 190 12.79 -14.36 27.76
CA TYR A 190 13.60 -14.23 28.96
C TYR A 190 13.06 -13.13 29.86
N ARG A 191 13.01 -13.40 31.19
CA ARG A 191 12.84 -12.40 32.25
C ARG A 191 14.19 -12.18 32.90
N GLY A 192 14.83 -11.05 32.63
CA GLY A 192 16.25 -10.86 32.94
C GLY A 192 17.10 -11.91 32.24
N SER A 193 17.83 -12.75 33.00
CA SER A 193 18.59 -13.86 32.45
C SER A 193 17.85 -15.20 32.48
N THR A 194 16.63 -15.26 33.01
CA THR A 194 15.87 -16.50 33.19
C THR A 194 15.00 -16.77 31.99
N LEU A 195 15.14 -17.93 31.32
CA LEU A 195 14.23 -18.41 30.28
C LEU A 195 12.87 -18.75 30.93
N VAL A 196 11.81 -18.03 30.53
CA VAL A 196 10.46 -18.22 31.09
C VAL A 196 9.50 -18.93 30.14
N ALA A 197 9.74 -18.86 28.82
CA ALA A 197 8.93 -19.57 27.82
C ALA A 197 9.74 -19.93 26.59
N THR A 198 9.34 -21.04 25.93
CA THR A 198 9.74 -21.42 24.57
C THR A 198 8.47 -21.79 23.82
N GLN A 199 8.16 -21.10 22.72
CA GLN A 199 6.90 -21.29 22.00
C GLN A 199 6.96 -20.80 20.56
N SER A 200 5.93 -21.13 19.77
CA SER A 200 5.83 -20.75 18.37
C SER A 200 4.94 -19.51 18.14
N HIS A 201 4.04 -19.19 19.05
CA HIS A 201 3.20 -17.98 18.99
C HIS A 201 3.92 -16.79 19.69
N THR A 202 3.40 -15.60 19.54
CA THR A 202 4.10 -14.34 19.79
C THR A 202 3.62 -13.62 21.05
N ASN A 203 3.09 -14.35 22.03
CA ASN A 203 2.70 -13.79 23.32
C ASN A 203 2.82 -14.84 24.46
N PHE A 204 2.92 -14.35 25.69
CA PHE A 204 3.01 -15.19 26.87
C PHE A 204 2.50 -14.44 28.11
N TYR A 205 1.70 -15.11 28.93
CA TYR A 205 1.31 -14.59 30.23
C TYR A 205 2.23 -15.14 31.35
N ASP A 206 3.12 -14.31 31.84
CA ASP A 206 4.06 -14.65 32.92
C ASP A 206 3.39 -14.45 34.29
N ASN A 207 2.71 -15.51 34.74
CA ASN A 207 1.94 -15.53 35.99
C ASN A 207 2.85 -15.33 37.21
N GLY A 208 2.47 -14.44 38.12
CA GLY A 208 3.22 -14.15 39.35
C GLY A 208 4.47 -13.29 39.15
N ALA A 209 4.78 -12.87 37.92
CA ALA A 209 5.88 -11.96 37.67
C ALA A 209 5.64 -10.59 38.30
N ALA A 210 6.70 -9.97 38.84
CA ALA A 210 6.62 -8.63 39.40
C ALA A 210 6.32 -7.58 38.31
N ALA A 211 5.62 -6.51 38.70
CA ALA A 211 5.46 -5.36 37.82
C ALA A 211 6.84 -4.76 37.47
N GLY A 212 7.03 -4.31 36.21
CA GLY A 212 8.30 -3.74 35.74
C GLY A 212 9.42 -4.77 35.53
N SER A 213 9.11 -6.08 35.54
CA SER A 213 10.08 -7.11 35.14
C SER A 213 10.60 -6.83 33.75
N ALA A 214 11.93 -6.89 33.58
CA ALA A 214 12.58 -6.70 32.27
C ALA A 214 12.46 -7.98 31.45
N TYR A 215 11.95 -7.87 30.20
CA TYR A 215 11.85 -8.98 29.26
C TYR A 215 12.66 -8.69 28.00
N THR A 216 13.18 -9.76 27.41
CA THR A 216 13.73 -9.80 26.05
C THR A 216 13.28 -11.07 25.38
N VAL A 217 13.16 -11.07 24.05
CA VAL A 217 12.80 -12.24 23.26
C VAL A 217 13.89 -12.52 22.24
N ARG A 218 14.09 -13.80 21.92
CA ARG A 218 15.03 -14.28 20.89
C ARG A 218 14.31 -15.22 19.93
N ALA A 219 14.43 -14.94 18.63
CA ALA A 219 13.97 -15.88 17.62
C ALA A 219 14.89 -17.13 17.58
N VAL A 220 14.29 -18.27 17.32
CA VAL A 220 15.00 -19.55 17.14
C VAL A 220 14.65 -20.10 15.76
N VAL A 221 15.62 -20.12 14.86
CA VAL A 221 15.50 -20.61 13.48
C VAL A 221 16.37 -21.84 13.33
N ASN A 222 15.81 -22.95 12.88
CA ASN A 222 16.51 -24.22 12.72
C ASN A 222 17.25 -24.68 14.00
N GLY A 223 16.68 -24.38 15.19
CA GLY A 223 17.26 -24.70 16.48
C GLY A 223 18.36 -23.75 16.95
N VAL A 224 18.73 -22.76 16.16
CA VAL A 224 19.74 -21.75 16.50
C VAL A 224 19.06 -20.49 17.06
N GLU A 225 19.47 -20.07 18.25
CA GLU A 225 18.98 -18.88 18.92
C GLU A 225 19.68 -17.64 18.39
N GLY A 226 18.89 -16.65 17.97
CA GLY A 226 19.34 -15.35 17.49
C GLY A 226 19.71 -14.34 18.61
N PRO A 227 20.00 -13.11 18.25
CA PRO A 227 20.28 -12.04 19.20
C PRO A 227 19.07 -11.75 20.09
N ALA A 228 19.32 -11.13 21.26
CA ALA A 228 18.23 -10.60 22.10
C ALA A 228 17.58 -9.40 21.41
N SER A 229 16.26 -9.30 21.59
CA SER A 229 15.53 -8.09 21.23
C SER A 229 15.92 -6.90 22.09
N GLU A 230 15.41 -5.74 21.75
CA GLU A 230 15.28 -4.59 22.64
C GLU A 230 14.51 -4.98 23.93
N PRO A 231 14.70 -4.25 25.03
CA PRO A 231 13.90 -4.47 26.24
C PRO A 231 12.41 -4.15 26.00
N ALA A 232 11.53 -4.90 26.66
CA ALA A 232 10.10 -4.71 26.55
C ALA A 232 9.66 -3.30 27.00
N LEU A 233 8.85 -2.64 26.16
CA LEU A 233 8.12 -1.44 26.53
C LEU A 233 7.13 -1.75 27.66
N GLN A 234 7.21 -1.05 28.76
CA GLN A 234 6.42 -1.31 29.96
C GLN A 234 5.07 -0.59 29.89
N ILE A 235 3.97 -1.34 29.97
CA ILE A 235 2.61 -0.84 30.03
C ILE A 235 1.98 -1.21 31.38
N GLY A 236 1.41 -0.23 32.07
CA GLY A 236 0.77 -0.44 33.38
C GLY A 236 -0.53 -1.20 33.31
N SER A 237 -1.13 -1.46 34.49
CA SER A 237 -2.40 -2.18 34.62
C SER A 237 -3.64 -1.43 34.06
N SER A 238 -3.45 -0.20 33.62
CA SER A 238 -4.47 0.58 32.92
C SER A 238 -4.78 0.05 31.51
N GLY A 239 -3.89 -0.80 30.94
CA GLY A 239 -4.08 -1.40 29.63
C GLY A 239 -3.72 -0.47 28.46
N TYR A 240 -3.03 0.63 28.73
CA TYR A 240 -2.63 1.60 27.71
C TYR A 240 -1.28 2.26 28.03
N LEU A 241 -0.67 2.79 26.98
CA LEU A 241 0.47 3.70 27.04
C LEU A 241 0.01 5.14 26.74
N ASP A 242 0.34 6.10 27.60
CA ASP A 242 0.18 7.51 27.31
C ASP A 242 1.47 8.08 26.71
N VAL A 243 1.36 8.63 25.49
CA VAL A 243 2.40 9.41 24.84
C VAL A 243 2.09 10.89 25.05
N PRO A 244 2.79 11.59 25.94
CA PRO A 244 2.56 13.01 26.20
C PRO A 244 2.81 13.85 24.94
N ILE A 245 1.85 14.74 24.61
CA ILE A 245 1.95 15.64 23.45
C ILE A 245 1.71 17.09 23.86
N GLN A 246 2.22 18.03 23.06
CA GLN A 246 2.26 19.45 23.40
C GLN A 246 1.22 20.22 22.59
N VAL A 247 0.08 20.55 23.21
CA VAL A 247 -0.99 21.33 22.58
C VAL A 247 -0.43 22.66 22.06
N PRO A 248 -0.69 23.04 20.79
CA PRO A 248 -0.33 24.36 20.28
C PRO A 248 -1.01 25.50 21.05
N ALA A 249 -0.40 26.67 21.04
CA ALA A 249 -1.00 27.86 21.66
C ALA A 249 -2.36 28.18 21.00
N ALA A 250 -3.37 28.47 21.82
CA ALA A 250 -4.68 28.88 21.36
C ALA A 250 -4.60 30.19 20.56
N GLY A 251 -5.45 30.31 19.54
CA GLY A 251 -5.67 31.59 18.88
C GLY A 251 -6.62 32.49 19.65
N PRO A 252 -6.98 33.68 19.10
CA PRO A 252 -7.86 34.62 19.78
C PRO A 252 -9.24 34.05 20.11
N ASP A 253 -9.76 33.17 19.26
CA ASP A 253 -11.13 32.63 19.28
C ASP A 253 -11.22 31.13 19.00
N TYR A 254 -10.09 30.41 19.02
CA TYR A 254 -10.05 28.98 18.81
C TYR A 254 -8.95 28.30 19.65
N THR A 255 -9.15 27.02 19.89
CA THR A 255 -8.21 26.13 20.58
C THR A 255 -7.78 25.01 19.63
N TYR A 256 -6.89 24.13 20.06
CA TYR A 256 -6.43 22.99 19.29
C TYR A 256 -6.82 21.66 19.93
N SER A 257 -7.10 20.68 19.09
CA SER A 257 -7.21 19.27 19.45
C SER A 257 -6.28 18.43 18.59
N ALA A 258 -5.65 17.40 19.18
CA ALA A 258 -5.00 16.39 18.40
C ALA A 258 -6.03 15.66 17.51
N ASN A 259 -5.69 15.41 16.25
CA ASN A 259 -6.59 14.82 15.29
C ASN A 259 -5.97 13.53 14.72
N ASP A 260 -5.95 13.35 13.41
CA ASP A 260 -5.45 12.14 12.77
C ASP A 260 -3.94 11.98 12.97
N ALA A 261 -3.51 10.73 13.08
CA ALA A 261 -2.11 10.35 13.21
C ALA A 261 -1.68 9.36 12.13
N SER A 262 -0.38 9.19 11.98
CA SER A 262 0.28 8.14 11.22
C SER A 262 1.56 7.73 11.95
N VAL A 263 2.17 6.63 11.53
CA VAL A 263 3.38 6.10 12.15
C VAL A 263 4.46 5.78 11.11
N GLY A 264 5.71 5.81 11.52
CA GLY A 264 6.87 5.39 10.74
C GLY A 264 8.11 5.36 11.62
N ASP A 265 9.08 4.54 11.27
CA ASP A 265 10.39 4.51 11.90
C ASP A 265 11.22 5.70 11.38
N MET A 266 11.33 6.78 12.18
CA MET A 266 11.97 8.02 11.73
C MET A 266 13.45 8.09 12.09
N ASP A 267 13.92 7.28 13.04
CA ASP A 267 15.31 7.28 13.44
C ASP A 267 16.08 5.98 13.12
N GLY A 268 15.39 4.98 12.57
CA GLY A 268 15.97 3.73 12.08
C GLY A 268 16.25 2.72 13.21
N ASP A 269 15.50 2.79 14.32
CA ASP A 269 15.65 1.85 15.44
C ASP A 269 14.63 0.69 15.40
N GLY A 270 13.76 0.66 14.38
CA GLY A 270 12.73 -0.34 14.17
C GLY A 270 11.48 -0.15 15.03
N GLN A 271 11.39 0.91 15.83
CA GLN A 271 10.20 1.31 16.57
C GLN A 271 9.53 2.48 15.85
N TYR A 272 8.20 2.48 15.81
CA TYR A 272 7.47 3.58 15.21
C TYR A 272 7.43 4.82 16.10
N GLU A 273 7.73 5.98 15.50
CA GLU A 273 7.32 7.30 15.97
C GLU A 273 5.93 7.64 15.46
N ILE A 274 5.28 8.60 16.15
CA ILE A 274 3.93 9.04 15.82
C ILE A 274 3.96 10.44 15.23
N VAL A 275 3.38 10.61 14.04
CA VAL A 275 3.08 11.93 13.46
C VAL A 275 1.61 12.24 13.70
N VAL A 276 1.31 13.40 14.30
CA VAL A 276 -0.05 13.82 14.64
C VAL A 276 -0.36 15.21 14.10
N LYS A 277 -1.53 15.33 13.47
CA LYS A 277 -2.11 16.59 13.01
C LYS A 277 -2.86 17.27 14.14
N TRP A 278 -2.73 18.59 14.24
CA TRP A 278 -3.48 19.45 15.14
C TRP A 278 -4.51 20.25 14.39
N ASP A 279 -5.78 20.05 14.72
CA ASP A 279 -6.88 20.82 14.16
C ASP A 279 -7.32 21.96 15.08
N PRO A 280 -7.44 23.19 14.55
CA PRO A 280 -8.05 24.29 15.28
C PRO A 280 -9.56 24.07 15.40
N SER A 281 -10.17 24.47 16.52
CA SER A 281 -11.61 24.31 16.78
C SER A 281 -12.51 25.08 15.80
N ASN A 282 -11.95 26.02 15.04
CA ASN A 282 -12.62 26.75 13.95
C ASN A 282 -12.34 26.18 12.57
N ALA A 283 -11.85 24.91 12.47
CA ALA A 283 -11.76 24.19 11.21
C ALA A 283 -13.11 24.14 10.48
N ARG A 284 -13.09 24.09 9.15
CA ARG A 284 -14.30 24.19 8.31
C ARG A 284 -14.33 23.08 7.27
N ASP A 285 -15.52 22.56 6.98
CA ASP A 285 -15.72 21.80 5.75
C ASP A 285 -15.52 22.73 4.53
N ASN A 286 -15.19 22.13 3.39
CA ASN A 286 -14.96 22.85 2.14
C ASN A 286 -16.19 23.65 1.67
N SER A 287 -17.39 23.19 2.00
CA SER A 287 -18.64 23.89 1.67
C SER A 287 -18.93 25.14 2.53
N GLN A 288 -18.19 25.31 3.64
CA GLN A 288 -18.46 26.34 4.64
C GLN A 288 -17.43 27.48 4.55
N ALA A 289 -17.88 28.71 4.47
CA ALA A 289 -17.05 29.92 4.57
C ALA A 289 -16.46 30.08 5.99
N GLY A 290 -15.36 30.81 6.09
CA GLY A 290 -14.73 31.24 7.33
C GLY A 290 -13.21 31.03 7.31
N VAL A 291 -12.50 31.96 7.95
CA VAL A 291 -11.08 31.88 8.19
C VAL A 291 -10.80 30.82 9.28
N THR A 292 -9.82 29.97 9.08
CA THR A 292 -9.40 28.97 10.06
C THR A 292 -8.07 29.33 10.68
N GLY A 293 -7.78 28.77 11.85
CA GLY A 293 -6.43 28.74 12.43
C GLY A 293 -5.47 27.91 11.55
N ASN A 294 -4.17 28.04 11.79
CA ASN A 294 -3.17 27.23 11.12
C ASN A 294 -3.30 25.75 11.54
N VAL A 295 -2.96 24.85 10.65
CA VAL A 295 -2.77 23.43 10.98
C VAL A 295 -1.31 23.21 11.36
N TYR A 296 -1.08 22.49 12.46
CA TYR A 296 0.24 22.01 12.82
C TYR A 296 0.34 20.50 12.62
N VAL A 297 1.55 20.06 12.34
CA VAL A 297 1.89 18.64 12.30
C VAL A 297 3.12 18.43 13.18
N ASP A 298 3.02 17.52 14.13
CA ASP A 298 4.08 17.21 15.07
C ASP A 298 4.53 15.76 14.93
N ALA A 299 5.81 15.47 15.22
CA ALA A 299 6.30 14.12 15.43
C ALA A 299 6.75 13.90 16.88
N TYR A 300 6.46 12.70 17.42
CA TYR A 300 6.76 12.30 18.78
C TYR A 300 7.31 10.88 18.84
N ARG A 301 8.32 10.66 19.70
CA ARG A 301 8.67 9.32 20.18
C ARG A 301 7.63 8.82 21.16
N LEU A 302 7.56 7.50 21.38
CA LEU A 302 6.62 6.88 22.32
C LEU A 302 6.82 7.35 23.78
N ASN A 303 7.99 7.90 24.12
CA ASN A 303 8.26 8.49 25.43
C ASN A 303 7.75 9.94 25.59
N GLY A 304 7.09 10.49 24.55
CA GLY A 304 6.56 11.86 24.53
C GLY A 304 7.57 12.94 24.13
N GLN A 305 8.79 12.56 23.74
CA GLN A 305 9.74 13.52 23.19
C GLN A 305 9.25 14.01 21.82
N ARG A 306 8.93 15.31 21.71
CA ARG A 306 8.62 15.92 20.42
C ARG A 306 9.91 16.07 19.61
N LEU A 307 9.93 15.51 18.41
CA LEU A 307 11.04 15.65 17.46
C LEU A 307 10.97 17.02 16.79
N TRP A 308 9.82 17.40 16.27
CA TRP A 308 9.60 18.67 15.57
C TRP A 308 8.13 19.08 15.56
N ARG A 309 7.87 20.31 15.12
CA ARG A 309 6.55 20.85 14.75
C ARG A 309 6.68 21.59 13.44
N ILE A 310 5.84 21.26 12.47
CA ILE A 310 5.65 21.98 11.21
C ILE A 310 4.40 22.84 11.34
N ASP A 311 4.50 24.13 11.00
CA ASP A 311 3.35 25.03 10.86
C ASP A 311 2.98 25.16 9.38
N LEU A 312 1.82 24.63 8.95
CA LEU A 312 1.38 24.71 7.57
C LEU A 312 1.04 26.14 7.12
N GLY A 313 0.92 27.05 8.07
CA GLY A 313 0.73 28.48 7.80
C GLY A 313 -0.68 28.85 7.38
N ARG A 314 -0.87 30.14 7.16
CA ARG A 314 -2.19 30.74 6.88
C ARG A 314 -2.74 30.43 5.49
N ASN A 315 -1.91 29.93 4.59
CA ASN A 315 -2.28 29.62 3.21
C ASN A 315 -2.59 28.12 2.99
N ILE A 316 -2.76 27.37 4.08
CA ILE A 316 -3.39 26.05 4.12
C ILE A 316 -4.62 26.18 5.04
N ARG A 317 -5.80 25.88 4.54
CA ARG A 317 -7.04 25.91 5.31
C ARG A 317 -7.18 24.67 6.18
N ALA A 318 -7.78 24.77 7.37
CA ALA A 318 -8.02 23.64 8.24
C ALA A 318 -9.39 22.99 7.97
N GLY A 319 -9.41 21.67 7.93
CA GLY A 319 -10.57 20.81 7.75
C GLY A 319 -10.18 19.43 7.21
N ALA A 320 -11.12 18.50 7.21
CA ALA A 320 -10.87 17.09 6.92
C ALA A 320 -10.27 16.82 5.52
N HIS A 321 -10.51 17.69 4.54
CA HIS A 321 -10.13 17.47 3.14
C HIS A 321 -8.91 18.27 2.67
N TYR A 322 -8.26 19.07 3.56
CA TYR A 322 -7.20 20.00 3.15
C TYR A 322 -5.78 19.52 3.42
N THR A 323 -5.58 18.65 4.43
CA THR A 323 -4.27 18.41 5.03
C THR A 323 -3.99 16.92 5.22
N GLN A 324 -3.88 16.18 4.13
CA GLN A 324 -3.41 14.80 4.11
C GLN A 324 -1.88 14.78 4.17
N PHE A 325 -1.32 13.83 4.91
CA PHE A 325 0.12 13.60 5.00
C PHE A 325 0.43 12.11 4.92
N GLN A 326 1.61 11.78 4.44
CA GLN A 326 2.06 10.41 4.31
C GLN A 326 3.38 10.25 5.05
N VAL A 327 3.54 9.14 5.79
CA VAL A 327 4.72 8.81 6.57
C VAL A 327 5.25 7.46 6.12
N TYR A 328 6.41 7.45 5.47
CA TYR A 328 6.99 6.24 4.90
C TYR A 328 8.47 6.44 4.57
N ASP A 329 9.27 5.37 4.53
CA ASP A 329 10.63 5.40 4.00
C ASP A 329 10.60 5.38 2.45
N TYR A 330 10.62 6.58 1.83
CA TYR A 330 10.52 6.72 0.38
C TYR A 330 11.84 6.53 -0.35
N ASP A 331 12.98 6.87 0.25
CA ASP A 331 14.28 6.78 -0.43
C ASP A 331 15.06 5.50 -0.12
N GLY A 332 14.60 4.71 0.86
CA GLY A 332 15.16 3.41 1.21
C GLY A 332 16.40 3.53 2.07
N ASP A 333 16.51 4.57 2.89
CA ASP A 333 17.63 4.74 3.81
C ASP A 333 17.38 4.12 5.20
N GLY A 334 16.20 3.51 5.40
CA GLY A 334 15.76 2.89 6.65
C GLY A 334 15.13 3.87 7.64
N ARG A 335 14.75 5.07 7.18
CA ARG A 335 14.09 6.11 7.97
C ARG A 335 12.92 6.71 7.21
N ALA A 336 11.79 6.86 7.88
CA ALA A 336 10.62 7.41 7.26
C ALA A 336 10.75 8.92 7.02
N GLU A 337 10.32 9.38 5.84
CA GLU A 337 10.03 10.77 5.53
C GLU A 337 8.58 11.12 5.80
N VAL A 338 8.29 12.43 5.79
CA VAL A 338 6.93 12.96 5.87
C VAL A 338 6.63 13.84 4.66
N ALA A 339 5.61 13.46 3.89
CA ALA A 339 5.19 14.18 2.68
C ALA A 339 3.83 14.83 2.87
N MET A 340 3.68 16.08 2.44
CA MET A 340 2.39 16.78 2.46
C MET A 340 2.35 17.97 1.52
N LYS A 341 1.11 18.42 1.22
CA LYS A 341 0.88 19.69 0.53
C LYS A 341 1.26 20.86 1.44
N THR A 342 2.02 21.81 0.89
CA THR A 342 2.45 23.05 1.55
C THR A 342 2.14 24.26 0.70
N ALA A 343 2.33 25.46 1.23
CA ALA A 343 2.08 26.72 0.55
C ALA A 343 3.04 27.80 1.04
N ASP A 344 2.92 29.02 0.53
CA ASP A 344 3.57 30.21 1.07
C ASP A 344 3.34 30.31 2.58
N ALA A 345 4.37 30.70 3.33
CA ALA A 345 4.37 30.83 4.80
C ALA A 345 4.26 29.52 5.59
N THR A 346 4.39 28.35 4.97
CA THR A 346 4.65 27.09 5.71
C THR A 346 6.02 27.16 6.36
N VAL A 347 6.14 26.76 7.63
CA VAL A 347 7.39 26.73 8.39
C VAL A 347 7.75 25.29 8.74
N SER A 348 8.93 24.84 8.32
CA SER A 348 9.44 23.49 8.57
C SER A 348 9.76 23.25 10.05
N GLY A 349 10.03 21.98 10.43
CA GLY A 349 10.48 21.62 11.78
C GLY A 349 11.79 22.29 12.23
N THR A 350 12.60 22.72 11.28
CA THR A 350 13.87 23.47 11.52
C THR A 350 13.72 24.98 11.43
N GLY A 351 12.49 25.50 11.23
CA GLY A 351 12.20 26.94 11.15
C GLY A 351 12.39 27.56 9.76
N GLN A 352 12.67 26.77 8.72
CA GLN A 352 12.77 27.26 7.36
C GLN A 352 11.39 27.57 6.79
N VAL A 353 11.23 28.74 6.16
CA VAL A 353 9.96 29.17 5.54
C VAL A 353 9.93 28.75 4.08
N ILE A 354 8.81 28.14 3.65
CA ILE A 354 8.55 27.82 2.25
C ILE A 354 7.92 29.03 1.56
N GLY A 355 8.42 29.37 0.40
CA GLY A 355 7.89 30.45 -0.44
C GLY A 355 7.94 31.82 0.24
N ASN A 356 6.88 32.62 0.07
CA ASN A 356 6.79 33.97 0.64
C ASN A 356 6.12 33.93 2.03
N GLY A 357 6.91 34.09 3.11
CA GLY A 357 6.43 34.06 4.50
C GLY A 357 5.42 35.19 4.85
N SER A 358 5.35 36.26 4.10
CA SER A 358 4.41 37.38 4.34
C SER A 358 3.11 37.25 3.55
N ALA A 359 3.01 36.32 2.59
CA ALA A 359 1.86 36.16 1.72
C ALA A 359 0.60 35.75 2.49
N ASN A 360 -0.54 36.25 2.04
CA ASN A 360 -1.88 35.87 2.52
C ASN A 360 -2.81 35.76 1.30
N HIS A 361 -3.12 34.53 0.91
CA HIS A 361 -3.93 34.24 -0.27
C HIS A 361 -5.39 33.96 0.07
N ARG A 362 -5.81 34.12 1.34
CA ARG A 362 -7.19 33.95 1.76
C ARG A 362 -8.08 35.07 1.16
N ASN A 363 -9.19 34.68 0.56
CA ASN A 363 -10.24 35.64 0.17
C ASN A 363 -11.10 36.05 1.38
N ALA A 364 -12.11 36.88 1.15
CA ALA A 364 -12.99 37.40 2.22
C ALA A 364 -13.74 36.26 2.95
N ASP A 365 -14.05 35.17 2.26
CA ASP A 365 -14.74 33.99 2.80
C ASP A 365 -13.79 32.97 3.42
N GLY A 366 -12.48 33.24 3.49
CA GLY A 366 -11.47 32.38 4.07
C GLY A 366 -10.99 31.25 3.15
N TYR A 367 -11.44 31.16 1.90
CA TYR A 367 -10.93 30.19 0.92
C TYR A 367 -9.59 30.64 0.33
N ILE A 368 -8.80 29.67 -0.13
CA ILE A 368 -7.47 29.90 -0.71
C ILE A 368 -7.50 29.45 -2.17
N LEU A 369 -8.00 30.34 -3.04
CA LEU A 369 -8.24 30.05 -4.45
C LEU A 369 -7.14 30.60 -5.37
N THR A 370 -6.13 31.24 -4.82
CA THR A 370 -4.98 31.81 -5.52
C THR A 370 -3.67 31.49 -4.77
N GLY A 371 -2.55 31.90 -5.34
CA GLY A 371 -1.23 31.66 -4.76
C GLY A 371 -0.64 30.30 -5.15
N PRO A 372 0.66 30.11 -4.92
CA PRO A 372 1.34 28.87 -5.23
C PRO A 372 0.95 27.75 -4.27
N GLU A 373 1.00 26.55 -4.78
CA GLU A 373 0.85 25.29 -4.02
C GLU A 373 2.09 24.44 -4.25
N TYR A 374 2.58 23.83 -3.18
CA TYR A 374 3.77 23.01 -3.23
C TYR A 374 3.49 21.62 -2.67
N LEU A 375 4.28 20.63 -3.10
CA LEU A 375 4.47 19.35 -2.48
C LEU A 375 5.83 19.36 -1.82
N THR A 376 5.91 19.08 -0.52
CA THR A 376 7.16 19.05 0.22
C THR A 376 7.38 17.69 0.88
N MET A 377 8.58 17.16 0.71
CA MET A 377 9.11 16.03 1.46
C MET A 377 9.96 16.57 2.60
N PHE A 378 9.67 16.16 3.81
CA PHE A 378 10.40 16.50 5.02
C PHE A 378 11.15 15.28 5.55
N ASP A 379 12.32 15.52 6.12
CA ASP A 379 13.06 14.55 6.90
C ASP A 379 12.27 14.16 8.16
N GLY A 380 12.05 12.87 8.36
CA GLY A 380 11.19 12.38 9.44
C GLY A 380 11.75 12.65 10.83
N LEU A 381 13.06 12.59 11.00
CA LEU A 381 13.70 12.79 12.33
C LEU A 381 13.74 14.28 12.74
N THR A 382 13.94 15.18 11.78
CA THR A 382 14.21 16.59 12.07
C THR A 382 13.13 17.57 11.61
N GLY A 383 12.22 17.13 10.72
CA GLY A 383 11.25 17.99 10.04
C GLY A 383 11.89 18.98 9.06
N ALA A 384 13.15 18.79 8.67
CA ALA A 384 13.85 19.61 7.69
C ALA A 384 13.29 19.38 6.28
N ILE A 385 13.31 20.40 5.44
CA ILE A 385 12.91 20.29 4.05
C ILE A 385 13.96 19.46 3.29
N ARG A 386 13.56 18.33 2.69
CA ARG A 386 14.38 17.51 1.80
C ARG A 386 14.18 17.91 0.33
N SER A 387 12.95 18.12 -0.08
CA SER A 387 12.60 18.50 -1.45
C SER A 387 11.28 19.25 -1.47
N THR A 388 11.16 20.30 -2.30
CA THR A 388 9.91 21.03 -2.55
C THR A 388 9.75 21.24 -4.04
N VAL A 389 8.58 20.86 -4.57
CA VAL A 389 8.20 21.03 -5.98
C VAL A 389 6.81 21.68 -6.08
N ASN A 390 6.44 22.15 -7.27
CA ASN A 390 5.07 22.59 -7.50
C ASN A 390 4.09 21.44 -7.28
N TYR A 391 2.98 21.72 -6.60
CA TYR A 391 1.97 20.70 -6.34
C TYR A 391 1.26 20.28 -7.64
N VAL A 392 1.29 19.01 -7.93
CA VAL A 392 0.46 18.36 -8.94
C VAL A 392 -0.32 17.27 -8.22
N PRO A 393 -1.65 17.27 -8.32
CA PRO A 393 -2.55 17.97 -9.28
C PRO A 393 -2.71 19.47 -9.00
N ALA A 394 -2.38 20.32 -9.98
CA ALA A 394 -2.48 21.77 -9.85
C ALA A 394 -3.93 22.26 -9.73
N ARG A 395 -4.15 23.38 -9.00
CA ARG A 395 -5.47 24.01 -8.86
C ARG A 395 -6.08 24.37 -10.21
N GLY A 396 -5.30 25.02 -11.08
CA GLY A 396 -5.76 25.50 -12.37
C GLY A 396 -6.98 26.42 -12.26
N ASN A 397 -7.95 26.29 -13.17
CA ASN A 397 -9.20 27.00 -13.09
C ASN A 397 -10.13 26.35 -12.04
N VAL A 398 -10.46 27.09 -10.98
CA VAL A 398 -11.31 26.63 -9.87
C VAL A 398 -12.63 26.04 -10.36
N ALA A 399 -13.28 26.72 -11.33
CA ALA A 399 -14.58 26.26 -11.85
C ALA A 399 -14.52 24.91 -12.59
N SER A 400 -13.34 24.48 -13.05
CA SER A 400 -13.19 23.17 -13.71
C SER A 400 -13.33 21.98 -12.76
N TRP A 401 -13.41 22.22 -11.44
CA TRP A 401 -13.61 21.20 -10.41
C TRP A 401 -15.07 21.02 -9.98
N GLY A 402 -16.01 21.78 -10.58
CA GLY A 402 -17.44 21.62 -10.35
C GLY A 402 -18.13 22.77 -9.61
N ASP A 403 -17.37 23.70 -9.03
CA ASP A 403 -17.87 24.96 -8.49
C ASP A 403 -16.80 26.06 -8.56
N SER A 404 -17.19 27.31 -8.30
CA SER A 404 -16.31 28.47 -8.38
C SER A 404 -15.95 29.08 -7.02
N TYR A 405 -16.50 28.56 -5.91
CA TYR A 405 -16.31 29.15 -4.58
C TYR A 405 -15.31 28.39 -3.70
N GLY A 406 -14.89 27.15 -4.09
CA GLY A 406 -13.79 26.45 -3.44
C GLY A 406 -14.20 25.17 -2.71
N ASN A 407 -15.44 24.69 -2.82
CA ASN A 407 -15.84 23.43 -2.22
C ASN A 407 -15.18 22.23 -2.92
N ARG A 408 -15.17 22.19 -4.25
CA ARG A 408 -14.72 21.02 -5.02
C ARG A 408 -13.22 21.01 -5.30
N VAL A 409 -12.61 22.19 -5.50
CA VAL A 409 -11.20 22.32 -5.87
C VAL A 409 -10.22 21.84 -4.79
N ASP A 410 -10.57 21.98 -3.51
CA ASP A 410 -9.69 21.65 -2.40
C ASP A 410 -10.07 20.33 -1.70
N ARG A 411 -10.53 19.36 -2.47
CA ARG A 411 -10.79 17.98 -2.05
C ARG A 411 -9.60 17.12 -2.39
N PHE A 412 -8.73 16.86 -1.39
CA PHE A 412 -7.47 16.13 -1.56
C PHE A 412 -7.53 14.75 -0.95
N LEU A 413 -6.87 13.79 -1.62
CA LEU A 413 -6.51 12.48 -1.08
C LEU A 413 -5.01 12.27 -1.26
N ALA A 414 -4.42 11.37 -0.47
CA ALA A 414 -3.03 10.98 -0.58
C ALA A 414 -2.85 9.51 -0.19
N ALA A 415 -1.86 8.86 -0.75
CA ALA A 415 -1.46 7.50 -0.40
C ALA A 415 0.02 7.26 -0.65
N THR A 416 0.49 6.12 -0.19
CA THR A 416 1.75 5.48 -0.57
C THR A 416 1.43 4.23 -1.36
N ALA A 417 2.17 3.93 -2.45
CA ALA A 417 1.93 2.79 -3.32
C ALA A 417 3.22 2.26 -3.94
N TYR A 418 3.31 0.97 -4.17
CA TYR A 418 4.45 0.34 -4.85
C TYR A 418 4.18 0.22 -6.36
N VAL A 419 4.01 1.36 -7.04
CA VAL A 419 3.73 1.39 -8.49
C VAL A 419 4.91 0.94 -9.37
N ASP A 420 6.09 0.70 -8.80
CA ASP A 420 7.20 0.03 -9.50
C ASP A 420 7.39 -1.43 -9.05
N GLY A 421 6.58 -1.90 -8.12
CA GLY A 421 6.64 -3.24 -7.54
C GLY A 421 7.73 -3.45 -6.49
N GLN A 422 8.58 -2.46 -6.23
CA GLN A 422 9.74 -2.60 -5.33
C GLN A 422 9.84 -1.50 -4.27
N ARG A 423 9.73 -0.24 -4.69
CA ARG A 423 9.94 0.92 -3.84
C ARG A 423 8.69 1.76 -3.73
N PRO A 424 8.43 2.35 -2.56
CA PRO A 424 7.24 3.18 -2.37
C PRO A 424 7.32 4.45 -3.23
N SER A 425 6.18 4.80 -3.81
CA SER A 425 5.91 6.07 -4.48
C SER A 425 4.83 6.82 -3.71
N LEU A 426 4.90 8.14 -3.73
CA LEU A 426 3.89 9.00 -3.11
C LEU A 426 2.77 9.28 -4.12
N ILE A 427 1.53 9.10 -3.72
CA ILE A 427 0.34 9.39 -4.51
C ILE A 427 -0.33 10.64 -3.94
N MET A 428 -0.55 11.64 -4.79
CA MET A 428 -1.25 12.87 -4.44
C MET A 428 -2.43 13.05 -5.39
N ALA A 429 -3.63 13.29 -4.84
CA ALA A 429 -4.84 13.41 -5.62
C ALA A 429 -5.64 14.66 -5.28
N ARG A 430 -6.39 15.17 -6.25
CA ARG A 430 -7.32 16.29 -6.11
C ARG A 430 -8.61 16.02 -6.87
N GLY A 431 -9.75 16.24 -6.22
CA GLY A 431 -11.09 16.08 -6.79
C GLY A 431 -11.56 14.63 -6.77
N TYR A 432 -12.84 14.44 -6.49
CA TYR A 432 -13.48 13.12 -6.52
C TYR A 432 -14.99 13.18 -6.79
N TYR A 433 -15.62 14.36 -6.71
CA TYR A 433 -17.02 14.55 -7.04
C TYR A 433 -17.29 14.73 -8.54
N THR A 434 -16.30 15.26 -9.26
CA THR A 434 -16.34 15.51 -10.71
C THR A 434 -14.99 15.12 -11.30
N ARG A 435 -14.19 16.10 -11.77
CA ARG A 435 -12.83 15.85 -12.23
C ARG A 435 -12.00 15.22 -11.11
N ALA A 436 -11.29 14.15 -11.44
CA ALA A 436 -10.35 13.45 -10.57
C ALA A 436 -8.96 13.48 -11.21
N VAL A 437 -7.97 13.99 -10.49
CA VAL A 437 -6.58 14.01 -10.94
C VAL A 437 -5.70 13.37 -9.88
N ILE A 438 -4.92 12.37 -10.28
CA ILE A 438 -4.05 11.58 -9.42
C ILE A 438 -2.65 11.64 -9.99
N ALA A 439 -1.66 11.95 -9.16
CA ALA A 439 -0.25 12.03 -9.55
C ALA A 439 0.59 11.10 -8.68
N ALA A 440 1.47 10.33 -9.30
CA ALA A 440 2.50 9.55 -8.61
C ALA A 440 3.84 10.27 -8.65
N TRP A 441 4.56 10.20 -7.53
CA TRP A 441 5.83 10.83 -7.31
C TRP A 441 6.83 9.84 -6.72
N ASP A 442 8.04 9.86 -7.21
CA ASP A 442 9.17 9.16 -6.60
C ASP A 442 10.02 10.13 -5.80
N PHE A 443 10.43 9.74 -4.60
CA PHE A 443 11.47 10.43 -3.86
C PHE A 443 12.72 9.56 -3.87
N ARG A 444 13.74 10.01 -4.60
CA ARG A 444 14.99 9.28 -4.78
C ARG A 444 16.16 10.26 -4.75
N ASN A 445 17.24 9.90 -4.06
CA ASN A 445 18.45 10.73 -3.97
C ASN A 445 18.15 12.18 -3.52
N GLY A 446 17.22 12.34 -2.57
CA GLY A 446 16.81 13.63 -2.04
C GLY A 446 15.96 14.49 -2.97
N THR A 447 15.41 13.94 -4.04
CA THR A 447 14.64 14.69 -5.06
C THR A 447 13.28 14.05 -5.32
N LEU A 448 12.20 14.86 -5.29
CA LEU A 448 10.88 14.49 -5.78
C LEU A 448 10.83 14.58 -7.30
N THR A 449 10.45 13.47 -7.95
CA THR A 449 10.27 13.38 -9.40
C THR A 449 8.88 12.85 -9.73
N GLN A 450 8.14 13.57 -10.57
CA GLN A 450 6.82 13.11 -11.01
C GLN A 450 6.97 11.89 -11.94
N ARG A 451 6.28 10.80 -11.60
CA ARG A 451 6.29 9.55 -12.39
C ARG A 451 5.23 9.59 -13.49
N TRP A 452 3.98 9.82 -13.11
CA TRP A 452 2.84 9.95 -14.02
C TRP A 452 1.73 10.82 -13.41
N VAL A 453 0.81 11.25 -14.26
CA VAL A 453 -0.44 11.93 -13.86
C VAL A 453 -1.59 11.33 -14.66
N TYR A 454 -2.62 10.90 -13.95
CA TYR A 454 -3.94 10.60 -14.50
C TYR A 454 -4.85 11.82 -14.32
N ASP A 455 -5.56 12.21 -15.37
CA ASP A 455 -6.57 13.27 -15.32
C ASP A 455 -7.83 12.79 -16.04
N SER A 456 -8.93 12.66 -15.33
CA SER A 456 -10.22 12.26 -15.91
C SER A 456 -10.78 13.29 -16.91
N GLY A 457 -10.24 14.51 -16.92
CA GLY A 457 -10.90 15.60 -17.64
C GLY A 457 -12.32 15.84 -17.12
N ASN A 458 -13.23 16.20 -18.04
CA ASN A 458 -14.62 16.51 -17.70
C ASN A 458 -15.60 15.36 -17.99
N SER A 459 -15.11 14.20 -18.39
CA SER A 459 -15.97 13.06 -18.83
C SER A 459 -15.24 11.73 -18.88
N GLY A 460 -13.99 11.62 -18.43
CA GLY A 460 -13.21 10.37 -18.40
C GLY A 460 -13.76 9.36 -17.40
N GLY A 461 -13.28 8.11 -17.48
CA GLY A 461 -13.82 6.98 -16.72
C GLY A 461 -13.82 7.15 -15.20
N ALA A 462 -12.91 7.95 -14.61
CA ALA A 462 -12.93 8.28 -13.19
C ALA A 462 -13.66 9.58 -12.84
N TYR A 463 -14.24 10.28 -13.83
CA TYR A 463 -15.02 11.49 -13.57
C TYR A 463 -16.26 11.18 -12.73
N GLY A 464 -16.37 11.79 -11.55
CA GLY A 464 -17.49 11.57 -10.64
C GLY A 464 -17.49 10.20 -9.94
N GLN A 465 -16.37 9.47 -9.94
CA GLN A 465 -16.27 8.11 -9.43
C GLN A 465 -15.39 7.97 -8.16
N GLY A 466 -14.76 9.06 -7.71
CA GLY A 466 -13.89 9.01 -6.53
C GLY A 466 -14.67 9.00 -5.21
N ASN A 467 -14.08 8.42 -4.17
CA ASN A 467 -14.64 8.40 -2.81
C ASN A 467 -13.99 9.47 -1.90
N HIS A 468 -14.49 9.59 -0.67
CA HIS A 468 -13.84 10.36 0.40
C HIS A 468 -12.62 9.67 1.01
N ASN A 469 -12.26 8.49 0.54
CA ASN A 469 -11.02 7.77 0.82
C ASN A 469 -10.54 7.09 -0.46
N LEU A 470 -9.37 6.52 -0.41
CA LEU A 470 -8.82 5.63 -1.44
C LEU A 470 -8.24 4.39 -0.78
N SER A 471 -7.92 3.38 -1.57
CA SER A 471 -7.13 2.22 -1.15
C SER A 471 -6.05 1.93 -2.18
N VAL A 472 -5.05 1.17 -1.76
CA VAL A 472 -3.93 0.75 -2.60
C VAL A 472 -3.76 -0.74 -2.45
N ALA A 473 -3.71 -1.46 -3.55
CA ALA A 473 -3.53 -2.90 -3.58
C ALA A 473 -3.02 -3.35 -4.95
N ASP A 474 -2.27 -4.46 -4.99
CA ASP A 474 -1.96 -5.20 -6.22
C ASP A 474 -3.19 -6.04 -6.59
N VAL A 475 -4.10 -5.47 -7.38
CA VAL A 475 -5.40 -6.11 -7.69
C VAL A 475 -5.35 -7.04 -8.89
N ASP A 476 -4.34 -6.92 -9.76
CA ASP A 476 -4.20 -7.77 -10.93
C ASP A 476 -3.07 -8.82 -10.79
N ASN A 477 -2.37 -8.81 -9.64
CA ASN A 477 -1.28 -9.71 -9.26
C ASN A 477 -0.05 -9.61 -10.18
N ASP A 478 0.27 -8.42 -10.65
CA ASP A 478 1.48 -8.17 -11.44
C ASP A 478 2.69 -7.76 -10.56
N GLY A 479 2.47 -7.66 -9.24
CA GLY A 479 3.46 -7.26 -8.23
C GLY A 479 3.53 -5.77 -7.98
N ARG A 480 2.71 -4.94 -8.66
CA ARG A 480 2.62 -3.49 -8.52
C ARG A 480 1.27 -3.09 -7.98
N ASP A 481 1.21 -1.93 -7.35
CA ASP A 481 -0.01 -1.48 -6.72
C ASP A 481 -0.85 -0.60 -7.66
N GLU A 482 -2.15 -0.85 -7.69
CA GLU A 482 -3.18 0.00 -8.24
C GLU A 482 -3.73 0.95 -7.20
N ILE A 483 -4.29 2.06 -7.67
CA ILE A 483 -4.98 3.06 -6.85
C ILE A 483 -6.48 2.90 -7.03
N ILE A 484 -7.13 2.28 -6.05
CA ILE A 484 -8.58 2.15 -6.01
C ILE A 484 -9.14 3.47 -5.48
N TYR A 485 -9.76 4.26 -6.38
CA TYR A 485 -10.15 5.65 -6.10
C TYR A 485 -11.64 5.80 -5.75
N GLY A 486 -12.34 4.70 -5.60
CA GLY A 486 -13.78 4.60 -5.39
C GLY A 486 -14.40 3.67 -6.41
N ALA A 487 -15.36 4.16 -7.20
CA ALA A 487 -15.95 3.42 -8.31
C ALA A 487 -15.06 3.38 -9.58
N ALA A 488 -13.79 3.76 -9.48
CA ALA A 488 -12.78 3.66 -10.53
C ALA A 488 -11.42 3.28 -9.94
N THR A 489 -10.64 2.50 -10.69
CA THR A 489 -9.28 2.08 -10.32
C THR A 489 -8.29 2.55 -11.37
N ILE A 490 -7.17 3.11 -10.92
CA ILE A 490 -6.06 3.58 -11.74
C ILE A 490 -4.92 2.58 -11.60
N ASN A 491 -4.44 2.10 -12.75
CA ASN A 491 -3.35 1.14 -12.84
C ASN A 491 -2.01 1.76 -12.40
N ASP A 492 -1.04 0.92 -12.05
CA ASP A 492 0.34 1.26 -11.65
C ASP A 492 1.05 2.26 -12.57
N ASN A 493 0.72 2.21 -13.87
CA ASN A 493 1.29 3.07 -14.91
C ASN A 493 0.52 4.40 -15.12
N GLY A 494 -0.52 4.67 -14.34
CA GLY A 494 -1.34 5.88 -14.44
C GLY A 494 -2.45 5.82 -15.48
N SER A 495 -2.72 4.68 -16.10
CA SER A 495 -3.90 4.49 -16.95
C SER A 495 -5.13 4.07 -16.13
N LEU A 496 -6.32 4.30 -16.68
CA LEU A 496 -7.54 3.76 -16.07
C LEU A 496 -7.55 2.23 -16.24
N LEU A 497 -7.67 1.48 -15.13
CA LEU A 497 -7.85 0.03 -15.19
C LEU A 497 -9.31 -0.29 -15.50
N TYR A 498 -10.23 0.21 -14.68
CA TYR A 498 -11.68 0.12 -14.92
C TYR A 498 -12.45 1.24 -14.22
N SER A 499 -13.74 1.34 -14.55
CA SER A 499 -14.73 2.13 -13.82
C SER A 499 -16.03 1.34 -13.76
N THR A 500 -16.61 1.20 -12.57
CA THR A 500 -17.94 0.57 -12.40
C THR A 500 -19.06 1.51 -12.86
N GLY A 501 -18.80 2.82 -12.92
CA GLY A 501 -19.78 3.84 -13.28
C GLY A 501 -20.84 4.10 -12.21
N LEU A 502 -20.65 3.56 -10.98
CA LEU A 502 -21.66 3.65 -9.90
C LEU A 502 -21.62 4.97 -9.13
N GLY A 503 -20.63 5.83 -9.42
CA GLY A 503 -20.58 7.18 -8.88
C GLY A 503 -19.82 7.34 -7.58
N HIS A 504 -19.75 8.57 -7.11
CA HIS A 504 -19.07 8.99 -5.89
C HIS A 504 -19.58 8.26 -4.63
N GLY A 505 -18.67 8.04 -3.66
CA GLY A 505 -18.99 7.34 -2.42
C GLY A 505 -18.29 7.88 -1.17
N ASP A 506 -18.74 7.39 -0.01
CA ASP A 506 -18.32 7.85 1.32
C ASP A 506 -17.31 6.92 2.00
N ALA A 507 -17.33 5.63 1.70
CA ALA A 507 -16.46 4.64 2.33
C ALA A 507 -16.13 3.50 1.36
N MET A 508 -14.93 2.95 1.49
CA MET A 508 -14.48 1.86 0.63
C MET A 508 -13.44 1.02 1.38
N HIS A 509 -13.51 -0.30 1.18
CA HIS A 509 -12.63 -1.30 1.76
C HIS A 509 -12.14 -2.26 0.69
N VAL A 510 -10.86 -2.62 0.70
CA VAL A 510 -10.23 -3.53 -0.27
C VAL A 510 -9.41 -4.58 0.48
N SER A 511 -9.69 -5.85 0.22
CA SER A 511 -8.94 -7.01 0.73
C SER A 511 -9.39 -8.27 -0.01
N ASP A 512 -8.74 -9.40 0.26
CA ASP A 512 -9.32 -10.73 0.00
C ASP A 512 -10.43 -10.99 1.02
N PHE A 513 -11.65 -10.54 0.72
CA PHE A 513 -12.82 -10.72 1.59
C PHE A 513 -13.53 -12.06 1.34
N VAL A 514 -13.32 -12.66 0.19
CA VAL A 514 -14.01 -13.86 -0.26
C VAL A 514 -12.99 -14.95 -0.61
N PRO A 515 -12.40 -15.66 0.38
CA PRO A 515 -11.29 -16.59 0.15
C PRO A 515 -11.58 -17.73 -0.82
N SER A 516 -12.86 -17.98 -1.16
CA SER A 516 -13.27 -18.94 -2.19
C SER A 516 -13.16 -18.41 -3.62
N ARG A 517 -12.86 -17.13 -3.81
CA ARG A 517 -12.59 -16.48 -5.09
C ARG A 517 -11.09 -16.20 -5.21
N ALA A 518 -10.58 -16.09 -6.41
CA ALA A 518 -9.22 -15.64 -6.63
C ALA A 518 -9.18 -14.10 -6.73
N GLY A 519 -8.22 -13.48 -6.05
CA GLY A 519 -8.03 -12.04 -6.02
C GLY A 519 -8.73 -11.36 -4.85
N GLN A 520 -8.84 -10.05 -4.92
CA GLN A 520 -9.42 -9.21 -3.88
C GLN A 520 -10.76 -8.64 -4.31
N GLU A 521 -11.56 -8.18 -3.35
CA GLU A 521 -12.83 -7.50 -3.57
C GLU A 521 -12.80 -6.09 -3.02
N VAL A 522 -13.67 -5.24 -3.58
CA VAL A 522 -13.93 -3.88 -3.12
C VAL A 522 -15.36 -3.78 -2.60
N TRP A 523 -15.53 -3.37 -1.35
CA TRP A 523 -16.83 -2.96 -0.80
C TRP A 523 -16.93 -1.46 -0.78
N THR A 524 -17.90 -0.89 -1.53
CA THR A 524 -18.06 0.56 -1.67
C THR A 524 -19.44 1.01 -1.21
N ILE A 525 -19.49 2.14 -0.48
CA ILE A 525 -20.71 2.84 -0.06
C ILE A 525 -20.84 4.10 -0.91
N HIS A 526 -21.94 4.21 -1.68
CA HIS A 526 -22.20 5.31 -2.59
C HIS A 526 -23.01 6.43 -1.92
N GLU A 527 -22.75 7.68 -2.32
CA GLU A 527 -23.44 8.85 -1.78
C GLU A 527 -24.69 9.23 -2.57
N SER A 528 -24.69 9.05 -3.90
CA SER A 528 -25.79 9.51 -4.76
C SER A 528 -27.07 8.69 -4.59
N GLY A 529 -28.20 9.34 -4.40
CA GLY A 529 -29.51 8.68 -4.36
C GLY A 529 -29.92 7.98 -5.66
N SER A 530 -29.25 8.25 -6.77
CA SER A 530 -29.45 7.58 -8.07
C SER A 530 -28.59 6.33 -8.27
N SER A 531 -27.61 6.11 -7.39
CA SER A 531 -26.73 4.93 -7.37
C SER A 531 -27.27 3.87 -6.41
N PRO A 532 -26.78 2.59 -6.47
CA PRO A 532 -27.00 1.67 -5.35
C PRO A 532 -26.45 2.29 -4.06
N GLY A 533 -26.95 1.88 -2.90
CA GLY A 533 -26.41 2.32 -1.61
C GLY A 533 -25.03 1.75 -1.34
N ALA A 534 -24.79 0.52 -1.81
CA ALA A 534 -23.48 -0.14 -1.74
C ALA A 534 -23.33 -1.21 -2.81
N ASP A 535 -22.09 -1.56 -3.13
CA ASP A 535 -21.77 -2.71 -3.97
C ASP A 535 -20.50 -3.42 -3.48
N LEU A 536 -20.48 -4.74 -3.73
CA LEU A 536 -19.27 -5.56 -3.69
C LEU A 536 -18.89 -5.88 -5.13
N HIS A 537 -17.66 -5.58 -5.51
CA HIS A 537 -17.17 -5.90 -6.85
C HIS A 537 -15.75 -6.52 -6.80
N ASP A 538 -15.42 -7.23 -7.84
CA ASP A 538 -14.09 -7.79 -8.10
C ASP A 538 -13.08 -6.65 -8.28
N ALA A 539 -12.03 -6.62 -7.48
CA ALA A 539 -11.06 -5.51 -7.44
C ALA A 539 -10.23 -5.38 -8.72
N ARG A 540 -10.04 -6.45 -9.47
CA ARG A 540 -9.27 -6.48 -10.72
C ARG A 540 -10.07 -5.97 -11.92
N THR A 541 -11.36 -6.32 -11.98
CA THR A 541 -12.18 -6.14 -13.19
C THR A 541 -13.28 -5.11 -13.05
N GLY A 542 -13.63 -4.73 -11.81
CA GLY A 542 -14.80 -3.91 -11.52
C GLY A 542 -16.14 -4.64 -11.69
N GLN A 543 -16.12 -5.98 -11.92
CA GLN A 543 -17.35 -6.74 -12.08
C GLN A 543 -18.11 -6.80 -10.76
N VAL A 544 -19.34 -6.28 -10.74
CA VAL A 544 -20.19 -6.28 -9.56
C VAL A 544 -20.62 -7.71 -9.22
N ILE A 545 -20.42 -8.07 -7.94
CA ILE A 545 -20.79 -9.37 -7.36
C ILE A 545 -22.20 -9.28 -6.77
N PHE A 546 -22.47 -8.27 -5.93
CA PHE A 546 -23.81 -7.94 -5.48
C PHE A 546 -23.95 -6.44 -5.14
N GLN A 547 -25.18 -5.97 -5.06
CA GLN A 547 -25.50 -4.59 -4.71
C GLN A 547 -26.58 -4.52 -3.65
N ARG A 548 -26.56 -3.43 -2.87
CA ARG A 548 -27.65 -3.06 -1.96
C ARG A 548 -28.33 -1.80 -2.49
N PRO A 549 -29.66 -1.75 -2.48
CA PRO A 549 -30.36 -0.55 -2.96
C PRO A 549 -30.09 0.65 -2.05
N ASN A 550 -30.15 1.84 -2.61
CA ASN A 550 -30.09 3.08 -1.85
C ASN A 550 -31.35 3.24 -0.97
N ASN A 551 -31.24 4.08 0.06
CA ASN A 551 -32.34 4.39 1.00
C ASN A 551 -33.52 5.14 0.37
N GLY A 552 -33.41 5.58 -0.89
CA GLY A 552 -34.45 6.34 -1.58
C GLY A 552 -34.44 7.86 -1.30
N GLY A 553 -33.40 8.35 -0.60
CA GLY A 553 -33.16 9.77 -0.36
C GLY A 553 -32.25 10.40 -1.42
N SER A 554 -31.86 11.66 -1.20
CA SER A 554 -30.87 12.37 -2.03
C SER A 554 -29.45 11.90 -1.76
N GLU A 555 -29.21 11.29 -0.59
CA GLU A 555 -27.89 10.80 -0.14
C GLU A 555 -27.96 9.32 0.22
N GLY A 556 -26.83 8.63 0.09
CA GLY A 556 -26.68 7.22 0.39
C GLY A 556 -26.51 6.93 1.89
N PRO A 557 -26.07 5.70 2.23
CA PRO A 557 -25.89 5.25 3.62
C PRO A 557 -24.85 6.05 4.41
N GLY A 558 -23.86 6.67 3.75
CA GLY A 558 -22.83 7.50 4.34
C GLY A 558 -21.74 6.76 5.12
N ARG A 559 -21.96 5.49 5.51
CA ARG A 559 -21.01 4.63 6.21
C ARG A 559 -21.22 3.17 5.86
N GLY A 560 -20.15 2.42 5.88
CA GLY A 560 -20.17 0.96 5.76
C GLY A 560 -18.77 0.40 5.91
N VAL A 561 -18.71 -0.87 6.27
CA VAL A 561 -17.49 -1.61 6.59
C VAL A 561 -17.58 -3.00 5.99
N ALA A 562 -16.42 -3.60 5.71
CA ALA A 562 -16.26 -5.01 5.38
C ALA A 562 -15.25 -5.65 6.34
N GLY A 563 -15.46 -6.90 6.70
CA GLY A 563 -14.56 -7.70 7.52
C GLY A 563 -15.25 -8.93 8.06
N ASP A 564 -14.49 -9.96 8.41
CA ASP A 564 -15.03 -11.11 9.13
C ASP A 564 -15.28 -10.70 10.59
N ILE A 565 -16.55 -10.53 10.97
CA ILE A 565 -16.98 -10.22 12.34
C ILE A 565 -17.91 -11.31 12.92
N TYR A 566 -18.23 -12.34 12.14
CA TYR A 566 -19.18 -13.40 12.54
C TYR A 566 -18.67 -14.78 12.14
N ALA A 567 -18.09 -15.51 13.08
CA ALA A 567 -17.56 -16.86 12.88
C ALA A 567 -18.60 -17.90 12.39
N GLY A 568 -19.88 -17.57 12.36
CA GLY A 568 -20.96 -18.45 11.85
C GLY A 568 -21.15 -18.40 10.35
N ASN A 569 -20.43 -17.52 9.64
CA ASN A 569 -20.38 -17.43 8.18
C ASN A 569 -18.96 -17.70 7.70
N ALA A 570 -18.78 -18.09 6.45
CA ALA A 570 -17.46 -18.29 5.84
C ALA A 570 -17.08 -17.08 4.99
N GLY A 571 -15.88 -16.53 5.19
CA GLY A 571 -15.41 -15.28 4.58
C GLY A 571 -15.96 -14.06 5.30
N ALA A 572 -15.63 -12.88 4.80
CA ALA A 572 -16.01 -11.61 5.41
C ALA A 572 -17.50 -11.29 5.25
N GLU A 573 -17.99 -10.43 6.13
CA GLU A 573 -19.29 -9.81 6.05
C GLU A 573 -19.21 -8.36 5.57
N PHE A 574 -20.37 -7.89 5.09
CA PHE A 574 -20.57 -6.58 4.49
C PHE A 574 -21.78 -5.90 5.10
N TRP A 575 -21.64 -4.67 5.58
CA TRP A 575 -22.75 -3.91 6.17
C TRP A 575 -22.55 -2.41 6.04
N GLY A 576 -23.57 -1.65 6.41
CA GLY A 576 -23.51 -0.20 6.38
C GLY A 576 -24.61 0.44 7.19
N ALA A 577 -24.60 1.75 7.26
CA ALA A 577 -25.69 2.54 7.83
C ALA A 577 -26.89 2.62 6.85
N GLY A 578 -28.04 3.02 7.36
CA GLY A 578 -29.23 3.26 6.54
C GLY A 578 -30.20 2.08 6.48
N THR A 579 -31.42 2.38 6.03
CA THR A 579 -32.56 1.47 6.11
C THR A 579 -32.38 0.20 5.28
N ASN A 580 -31.83 0.33 4.08
CA ASN A 580 -31.61 -0.80 3.16
C ASN A 580 -30.32 -1.59 3.43
N MET A 581 -29.57 -1.14 4.45
CA MET A 581 -28.36 -1.80 4.97
C MET A 581 -28.60 -2.46 6.32
N GLY A 582 -29.85 -2.76 6.68
CA GLY A 582 -30.29 -3.14 8.01
C GLY A 582 -29.92 -4.55 8.48
N ASN A 583 -29.05 -5.28 7.76
CA ASN A 583 -28.56 -6.61 8.09
C ASN A 583 -27.04 -6.70 7.94
N LEU A 584 -26.50 -7.83 8.39
CA LEU A 584 -25.14 -8.29 8.07
C LEU A 584 -25.24 -9.22 6.84
N TYR A 585 -24.45 -8.95 5.80
CA TYR A 585 -24.52 -9.67 4.53
C TYR A 585 -23.25 -10.47 4.25
N ASN A 586 -23.38 -11.64 3.66
CA ASN A 586 -22.26 -12.40 3.11
C ASN A 586 -21.93 -11.97 1.66
N ALA A 587 -20.91 -12.56 1.07
CA ALA A 587 -20.43 -12.25 -0.29
C ALA A 587 -21.45 -12.53 -1.41
N SER A 588 -22.50 -13.32 -1.19
CA SER A 588 -23.60 -13.52 -2.14
C SER A 588 -24.74 -12.51 -1.97
N GLY A 589 -24.62 -11.57 -1.03
CA GLY A 589 -25.68 -10.61 -0.67
C GLY A 589 -26.80 -11.20 0.20
N GLY A 590 -26.63 -12.44 0.68
CA GLY A 590 -27.55 -13.08 1.63
C GLY A 590 -27.38 -12.52 3.05
N SER A 591 -28.49 -12.34 3.78
CA SER A 591 -28.44 -11.92 5.18
C SER A 591 -27.98 -13.08 6.07
N VAL A 592 -26.95 -12.84 6.89
CA VAL A 592 -26.39 -13.84 7.83
C VAL A 592 -26.54 -13.42 9.30
N GLY A 593 -27.01 -12.20 9.54
CA GLY A 593 -27.20 -11.70 10.89
C GLY A 593 -27.91 -10.34 10.93
N ARG A 594 -28.11 -9.83 12.15
CA ARG A 594 -28.60 -8.47 12.36
C ARG A 594 -27.55 -7.43 11.96
N ASN A 595 -27.98 -6.21 11.72
CA ASN A 595 -27.07 -5.10 11.53
C ASN A 595 -26.19 -4.88 12.78
N PRO A 596 -24.87 -4.77 12.64
CA PRO A 596 -23.97 -4.38 13.74
C PRO A 596 -24.32 -3.02 14.33
N SER A 597 -23.91 -2.77 15.60
CA SER A 597 -24.20 -1.49 16.29
C SER A 597 -23.43 -0.31 15.73
N SER A 598 -22.40 -0.54 14.91
CA SER A 598 -21.65 0.50 14.21
C SER A 598 -21.25 0.04 12.81
N ALA A 599 -20.96 1.02 11.95
CA ALA A 599 -20.48 0.84 10.58
C ALA A 599 -19.30 1.78 10.25
N ASN A 600 -18.47 2.11 11.25
CA ASN A 600 -17.36 3.05 11.10
C ASN A 600 -16.01 2.34 10.95
N PHE A 601 -15.64 1.49 11.94
CA PHE A 601 -14.32 0.83 11.99
C PHE A 601 -14.44 -0.60 12.51
N VAL A 602 -13.40 -1.39 12.24
CA VAL A 602 -13.14 -2.72 12.78
C VAL A 602 -11.71 -2.83 13.25
N ILE A 603 -11.43 -3.78 14.15
CA ILE A 603 -10.12 -4.00 14.76
C ILE A 603 -9.94 -5.47 15.10
N TRP A 604 -8.73 -6.02 15.04
CA TRP A 604 -8.42 -7.33 15.65
C TRP A 604 -7.97 -7.09 17.08
N TRP A 605 -8.80 -7.53 18.03
CA TRP A 605 -8.59 -7.20 19.43
C TRP A 605 -8.49 -8.41 20.37
N ASP A 606 -9.40 -9.38 20.26
CA ASP A 606 -9.42 -10.51 21.18
C ASP A 606 -8.53 -11.68 20.75
N ALA A 607 -8.81 -12.92 21.17
CA ALA A 607 -7.92 -14.06 20.96
C ALA A 607 -8.08 -14.73 19.59
N ASP A 608 -9.20 -14.50 18.92
CA ASP A 608 -9.52 -15.13 17.64
C ASP A 608 -9.25 -14.22 16.43
N PRO A 609 -9.22 -14.73 15.20
CA PRO A 609 -8.95 -13.91 14.01
C PRO A 609 -10.18 -13.14 13.50
N VAL A 610 -11.34 -13.23 14.17
CA VAL A 610 -12.56 -12.49 13.80
C VAL A 610 -12.49 -11.08 14.37
N ARG A 611 -12.76 -10.07 13.54
CA ARG A 611 -12.65 -8.66 13.93
C ARG A 611 -13.74 -8.20 14.89
N GLU A 612 -13.45 -7.23 15.71
CA GLU A 612 -14.37 -6.50 16.55
C GLU A 612 -14.76 -5.17 15.90
N LEU A 613 -15.92 -4.64 16.33
CA LEU A 613 -16.42 -3.32 15.98
C LEU A 613 -15.67 -2.27 16.80
N LEU A 614 -15.10 -1.27 16.12
CA LEU A 614 -14.46 -0.11 16.74
C LEU A 614 -15.27 1.14 16.41
N ASP A 615 -15.80 1.82 17.43
CA ASP A 615 -16.61 3.01 17.23
C ASP A 615 -16.48 3.97 18.42
N GLN A 616 -16.39 5.25 18.15
CA GLN A 616 -16.16 6.25 19.19
C GLN A 616 -14.91 5.90 20.01
N THR A 617 -15.09 5.61 21.30
CA THR A 617 -14.00 5.20 22.21
C THR A 617 -14.26 3.81 22.80
N ARG A 618 -14.78 2.86 21.98
CA ARG A 618 -15.18 1.54 22.43
C ARG A 618 -14.88 0.46 21.40
N ILE A 619 -14.68 -0.76 21.91
CA ILE A 619 -14.55 -1.97 21.14
C ILE A 619 -15.62 -2.96 21.57
N ASP A 620 -16.38 -3.48 20.60
CA ASP A 620 -17.48 -4.39 20.82
C ASP A 620 -17.32 -5.66 19.96
N LYS A 621 -17.49 -6.84 20.55
CA LYS A 621 -17.59 -8.10 19.80
C LYS A 621 -19.00 -8.24 19.27
N TYR A 622 -19.14 -8.50 17.96
CA TYR A 622 -20.43 -8.77 17.34
C TYR A 622 -21.04 -10.07 17.87
N GLY A 623 -22.33 -10.06 18.11
CA GLY A 623 -23.12 -11.25 18.44
C GLY A 623 -24.52 -11.16 17.82
N THR A 624 -25.08 -12.29 17.39
CA THR A 624 -26.41 -12.34 16.74
C THR A 624 -27.53 -11.85 17.62
N GLY A 625 -27.40 -11.99 18.96
CA GLY A 625 -28.36 -11.52 19.97
C GLY A 625 -28.06 -10.11 20.53
N GLY A 626 -26.95 -9.50 20.17
CA GLY A 626 -26.45 -8.21 20.68
C GLY A 626 -24.94 -8.19 20.78
N ASP A 627 -24.33 -6.99 20.72
CA ASP A 627 -22.89 -6.83 20.82
C ASP A 627 -22.43 -6.90 22.28
N THR A 628 -21.21 -7.44 22.49
CA THR A 628 -20.58 -7.52 23.82
C THR A 628 -19.45 -6.50 23.92
N ARG A 629 -19.49 -5.62 24.92
CA ARG A 629 -18.46 -4.64 25.18
C ARG A 629 -17.18 -5.32 25.67
N LEU A 630 -16.06 -5.14 24.93
CA LEU A 630 -14.73 -5.60 25.31
C LEU A 630 -13.90 -4.47 25.95
N LEU A 631 -13.99 -3.25 25.39
CA LEU A 631 -13.27 -2.10 25.90
C LEU A 631 -14.12 -0.82 25.85
N THR A 632 -14.02 0.00 26.90
CA THR A 632 -14.42 1.41 26.86
C THR A 632 -13.23 2.25 27.25
N GLY A 633 -12.74 3.10 26.35
CA GLY A 633 -11.62 4.00 26.57
C GLY A 633 -11.98 5.04 27.64
N SER A 634 -11.09 5.19 28.63
CA SER A 634 -11.26 6.12 29.74
C SER A 634 -10.51 7.43 29.50
N GLY A 635 -11.17 8.58 29.67
CA GLY A 635 -10.56 9.89 29.55
C GLY A 635 -10.05 10.25 28.14
N VAL A 636 -10.59 9.60 27.13
CA VAL A 636 -10.24 9.79 25.71
C VAL A 636 -11.43 10.27 24.89
N ALA A 637 -11.16 10.73 23.67
CA ALA A 637 -12.16 11.17 22.73
C ALA A 637 -11.82 10.69 21.31
N SER A 638 -12.85 10.37 20.54
CA SER A 638 -12.76 10.12 19.11
C SER A 638 -12.61 11.43 18.33
N ASN A 639 -12.23 11.30 17.06
CA ASN A 639 -12.04 12.41 16.14
C ASN A 639 -13.19 12.50 15.11
N ASN A 640 -13.17 13.52 14.26
CA ASN A 640 -13.99 13.67 13.06
C ASN A 640 -15.51 13.63 13.27
N GLY A 641 -15.96 14.12 14.45
CA GLY A 641 -17.37 14.31 14.77
C GLY A 641 -18.17 13.02 14.69
N THR A 642 -19.21 12.99 13.84
CA THR A 642 -20.09 11.83 13.70
C THR A 642 -19.44 10.62 13.00
N LYS A 643 -18.27 10.79 12.36
CA LYS A 643 -17.48 9.67 11.84
C LYS A 643 -16.81 8.88 12.98
N ALA A 644 -16.60 9.53 14.13
CA ALA A 644 -16.19 8.93 15.40
C ALA A 644 -14.94 8.05 15.30
N THR A 645 -13.94 8.46 14.53
CA THR A 645 -12.73 7.71 14.24
C THR A 645 -11.70 7.79 15.37
N PRO A 646 -10.80 6.80 15.55
CA PRO A 646 -9.59 6.97 16.33
C PRO A 646 -8.64 7.98 15.67
N ALA A 647 -7.56 8.35 16.35
CA ALA A 647 -6.45 9.07 15.71
C ALA A 647 -5.71 8.14 14.73
N LEU A 648 -5.52 6.88 15.12
CA LEU A 648 -4.99 5.80 14.31
C LEU A 648 -5.42 4.45 14.92
N SER A 649 -5.61 3.42 14.07
CA SER A 649 -5.76 2.03 14.49
C SER A 649 -4.86 1.16 13.60
N GLY A 650 -4.10 0.24 14.20
CA GLY A 650 -3.24 -0.68 13.46
C GLY A 650 -2.25 -1.45 14.33
N ASP A 651 -1.53 -2.39 13.73
CA ASP A 651 -0.44 -3.16 14.34
C ASP A 651 0.79 -2.25 14.53
N ILE A 652 0.93 -1.67 15.73
CA ILE A 652 1.98 -0.70 16.07
C ILE A 652 3.10 -1.36 16.87
N PHE A 653 2.76 -2.28 17.78
CA PHE A 653 3.70 -3.07 18.59
C PHE A 653 3.04 -4.36 19.09
N GLY A 654 3.78 -5.25 19.75
CA GLY A 654 3.24 -6.53 20.22
C GLY A 654 3.09 -7.57 19.11
N ASP A 655 2.06 -8.38 19.19
CA ASP A 655 1.75 -9.38 18.14
C ASP A 655 0.92 -8.75 17.01
N TRP A 656 0.48 -9.53 16.05
CA TRP A 656 -0.26 -9.11 14.86
C TRP A 656 -1.59 -8.38 15.12
N ARG A 657 -2.09 -8.38 16.35
CA ARG A 657 -3.33 -7.67 16.70
C ARG A 657 -3.08 -6.17 16.76
N GLU A 658 -4.17 -5.43 16.56
CA GLU A 658 -4.10 -3.99 16.36
C GLU A 658 -4.19 -3.22 17.67
N GLU A 659 -3.46 -2.13 17.78
CA GLU A 659 -3.64 -1.09 18.76
C GLU A 659 -4.63 -0.05 18.27
N VAL A 660 -5.21 0.69 19.22
CA VAL A 660 -6.01 1.87 18.92
C VAL A 660 -5.46 3.10 19.66
N ILE A 661 -5.23 4.16 18.92
CA ILE A 661 -4.78 5.45 19.43
C ILE A 661 -5.96 6.41 19.50
N TRP A 662 -6.29 6.85 20.71
CA TRP A 662 -7.19 7.98 20.93
C TRP A 662 -6.44 9.14 21.56
N ARG A 663 -6.83 10.38 21.22
CA ARG A 663 -6.40 11.53 22.00
C ARG A 663 -7.06 11.52 23.38
N THR A 664 -6.39 12.02 24.42
CA THR A 664 -7.06 12.34 25.67
C THR A 664 -8.04 13.52 25.46
N THR A 665 -9.06 13.63 26.32
CA THR A 665 -10.10 14.67 26.18
C THR A 665 -9.53 16.10 26.19
N ASP A 666 -8.40 16.30 26.87
CA ASP A 666 -7.65 17.56 26.91
C ASP A 666 -6.54 17.67 25.84
N SER A 667 -6.41 16.66 24.99
CA SER A 667 -5.37 16.53 23.95
C SER A 667 -3.93 16.69 24.47
N ARG A 668 -3.63 16.30 25.72
CA ARG A 668 -2.28 16.33 26.29
C ARG A 668 -1.53 15.03 26.15
N ALA A 669 -2.21 13.96 25.72
CA ALA A 669 -1.58 12.70 25.37
C ALA A 669 -2.31 12.04 24.20
N LEU A 670 -1.57 11.22 23.46
CA LEU A 670 -2.12 10.14 22.65
C LEU A 670 -2.08 8.88 23.51
N ARG A 671 -3.24 8.27 23.72
CA ARG A 671 -3.42 7.07 24.53
C ARG A 671 -3.55 5.86 23.62
N ILE A 672 -2.59 4.93 23.72
CA ILE A 672 -2.50 3.72 22.92
C ILE A 672 -2.98 2.56 23.75
N TYR A 673 -4.14 2.01 23.42
CA TYR A 673 -4.66 0.78 24.05
C TYR A 673 -4.16 -0.43 23.29
N THR A 674 -3.77 -1.48 24.04
CA THR A 674 -3.41 -2.80 23.53
C THR A 674 -4.14 -3.89 24.33
N THR A 675 -4.30 -5.07 23.73
CA THR A 675 -5.02 -6.18 24.34
C THR A 675 -4.15 -7.01 25.29
N PRO A 676 -4.64 -7.39 26.48
CA PRO A 676 -3.95 -8.31 27.36
C PRO A 676 -4.34 -9.80 27.15
N THR A 677 -5.12 -10.11 26.13
CA THR A 677 -5.72 -11.45 25.95
C THR A 677 -4.72 -12.37 25.24
N PRO A 678 -4.32 -13.53 25.81
CA PRO A 678 -3.47 -14.49 25.11
C PRO A 678 -4.12 -15.07 23.87
N THR A 679 -3.35 -15.27 22.80
CA THR A 679 -3.79 -15.96 21.58
C THR A 679 -2.76 -16.99 21.13
N THR A 680 -3.23 -18.07 20.50
CA THR A 680 -2.39 -19.06 19.82
C THR A 680 -2.35 -18.85 18.30
N THR A 681 -3.14 -17.91 17.77
CA THR A 681 -3.16 -17.54 16.36
C THR A 681 -1.80 -16.94 15.98
N ARG A 682 -1.22 -17.46 14.91
CA ARG A 682 0.12 -17.13 14.49
C ARG A 682 0.10 -16.45 13.13
N ILE A 683 0.39 -15.16 13.13
CA ILE A 683 0.47 -14.32 11.94
C ILE A 683 1.72 -13.46 12.09
N PHE A 684 2.45 -13.18 11.00
CA PHE A 684 3.51 -12.18 11.03
C PHE A 684 2.91 -10.77 11.24
N THR A 685 3.72 -9.82 11.72
CA THR A 685 3.26 -8.44 11.91
C THR A 685 2.61 -7.92 10.63
N LEU A 686 1.39 -7.41 10.73
CA LEU A 686 0.66 -6.86 9.59
C LEU A 686 1.39 -5.65 8.98
N ALA A 687 2.26 -5.00 9.75
CA ALA A 687 3.16 -3.96 9.26
C ALA A 687 4.19 -4.47 8.23
N HIS A 688 4.37 -5.80 8.08
CA HIS A 688 5.14 -6.43 7.00
C HIS A 688 4.26 -7.00 5.86
N ASP A 689 2.94 -6.79 5.90
CA ASP A 689 2.10 -6.87 4.70
C ASP A 689 2.10 -5.51 4.00
N PRO A 690 2.63 -5.39 2.75
CA PRO A 690 2.76 -4.10 2.09
C PRO A 690 1.44 -3.34 1.95
N GLN A 691 0.33 -4.00 1.63
CA GLN A 691 -0.99 -3.37 1.51
C GLN A 691 -1.46 -2.80 2.86
N TYR A 692 -1.33 -3.57 3.93
CA TYR A 692 -1.68 -3.11 5.27
C TYR A 692 -0.81 -1.95 5.72
N ARG A 693 0.51 -2.02 5.49
CA ARG A 693 1.44 -0.95 5.90
C ARG A 693 1.19 0.37 5.16
N VAL A 694 0.91 0.34 3.85
CA VAL A 694 0.53 1.57 3.15
C VAL A 694 -0.83 2.10 3.61
N ALA A 695 -1.74 1.22 4.10
CA ALA A 695 -3.01 1.65 4.68
C ALA A 695 -2.83 2.40 6.00
N LEU A 696 -1.83 2.07 6.83
CA LEU A 696 -1.47 2.89 7.99
C LEU A 696 -1.01 4.29 7.57
N ALA A 697 -0.32 4.43 6.45
CA ALA A 697 0.13 5.73 5.96
C ALA A 697 -1.03 6.59 5.44
N TRP A 698 -2.02 6.02 4.73
CA TRP A 698 -3.15 6.79 4.18
C TRP A 698 -4.38 6.85 5.10
N GLN A 699 -4.39 6.22 6.28
CA GLN A 699 -5.54 6.21 7.19
C GLN A 699 -6.01 7.63 7.59
N ASN A 700 -5.11 8.62 7.65
CA ASN A 700 -5.43 10.02 7.93
C ASN A 700 -6.14 10.76 6.78
N THR A 701 -6.39 10.09 5.66
CA THR A 701 -6.91 10.72 4.44
C THR A 701 -8.43 10.90 4.51
N ALA A 702 -8.88 12.15 4.46
CA ALA A 702 -10.28 12.59 4.42
C ALA A 702 -11.22 11.84 5.38
N TYR A 703 -11.96 10.83 4.92
CA TYR A 703 -12.76 9.97 5.81
C TYR A 703 -11.97 8.70 6.15
N ASN A 704 -11.32 8.73 7.33
CA ASN A 704 -10.51 7.63 7.83
C ASN A 704 -11.23 6.29 7.75
N GLN A 705 -10.52 5.24 7.28
CA GLN A 705 -11.01 3.87 7.21
C GLN A 705 -10.00 2.91 7.86
N PRO A 706 -10.44 1.75 8.41
CA PRO A 706 -9.53 0.77 9.00
C PRO A 706 -8.59 0.17 7.95
N PRO A 707 -7.36 -0.22 8.31
CA PRO A 707 -6.46 -0.89 7.41
C PRO A 707 -6.92 -2.32 7.12
N HIS A 708 -6.60 -2.81 5.91
CA HIS A 708 -6.88 -4.18 5.48
C HIS A 708 -5.63 -4.80 4.87
N PRO A 709 -5.31 -6.08 5.18
CA PRO A 709 -4.20 -6.81 4.58
C PRO A 709 -4.52 -7.30 3.17
N SER A 710 -3.48 -7.75 2.47
CA SER A 710 -3.59 -8.32 1.12
C SER A 710 -4.20 -9.72 1.08
N PHE A 711 -4.40 -10.36 2.24
CA PHE A 711 -4.91 -11.72 2.39
C PHE A 711 -6.02 -11.78 3.45
N PHE A 712 -6.84 -12.82 3.39
CA PHE A 712 -7.92 -13.01 4.33
C PHE A 712 -7.42 -13.36 5.74
N ILE A 713 -7.87 -12.61 6.74
CA ILE A 713 -7.76 -12.94 8.16
C ILE A 713 -9.18 -13.04 8.73
N GLY A 714 -9.54 -14.22 9.21
CA GLY A 714 -10.86 -14.48 9.75
C GLY A 714 -11.08 -15.96 10.10
N ASN A 715 -12.30 -16.31 10.38
CA ASN A 715 -12.66 -17.67 10.73
C ASN A 715 -12.42 -18.63 9.55
N GLY A 716 -11.67 -19.69 9.79
CA GLY A 716 -11.31 -20.66 8.76
C GLY A 716 -10.21 -20.20 7.78
N MET A 717 -9.47 -19.15 8.12
CA MET A 717 -8.35 -18.68 7.33
C MET A 717 -7.31 -19.79 7.09
N SER A 718 -6.68 -19.77 5.92
CA SER A 718 -5.48 -20.55 5.66
C SER A 718 -4.24 -19.91 6.31
N THR A 719 -3.12 -20.62 6.33
CA THR A 719 -1.84 -20.02 6.75
C THR A 719 -1.56 -18.79 5.90
N PRO A 720 -1.26 -17.62 6.51
CA PRO A 720 -0.92 -16.42 5.76
C PRO A 720 0.23 -16.67 4.77
N PRO A 721 0.17 -16.10 3.56
CA PRO A 721 1.25 -16.23 2.60
C PRO A 721 2.52 -15.55 3.15
N GLN A 722 3.71 -16.14 2.89
CA GLN A 722 4.97 -15.50 3.24
C GLN A 722 5.11 -14.21 2.41
N PRO A 723 5.27 -13.04 3.02
CA PRO A 723 5.35 -11.79 2.26
C PRO A 723 6.64 -11.75 1.44
N HIS A 724 6.53 -11.30 0.20
CA HIS A 724 7.68 -11.12 -0.68
C HIS A 724 8.24 -9.70 -0.49
N ILE A 725 9.06 -9.54 0.54
CA ILE A 725 9.60 -8.26 0.98
C ILE A 725 11.12 -8.34 1.22
N TYR A 726 11.75 -7.18 1.24
CA TYR A 726 13.06 -6.99 1.83
C TYR A 726 13.02 -5.77 2.76
N VAL A 727 13.86 -5.78 3.81
CA VAL A 727 13.90 -4.70 4.81
C VAL A 727 15.18 -3.87 4.67
N ARG A 728 15.06 -2.60 5.00
CA ARG A 728 16.17 -1.65 5.04
C ARG A 728 16.02 -0.71 6.22
#